data_322f29f3dc66b2d3f5dd23b0f9cb989d
#
_entry.id   322f29f3dc66b2d3f5dd23b0f9cb989d
#
_cell.length_a   1.000
_cell.length_b   1.000
_cell.length_c   1.000
_cell.angle_alpha   90.00
_cell.angle_beta   90.00
_cell.angle_gamma   90.00
#
_symmetry.space_group_name_H-M   'P 1'
#
loop_
_entity.id
_entity.type
_entity.pdbx_description
1 polymer ?
#
loop_
_entity_poly.entity_id
_entity_poly.type
_entity_poly.pdbx_seq_one_letter_code
_entity_poly.pdbx_strand_id
1 'polypeptide(L)'
;MPESDKPGFLEFIVPGDPEQNTGGYRYVRKLVEALGDDGCRTRVSGLPGQFPRPDRVARSGMDKKLASLPDGASVVLDGLAMGGLPDIVEKHSPRLNLIALVHHPLADETGISEANRQWFFDSERRALRFVNGVITTSQYTAARLADYEVPAERIRVAEPGVTRAANPRGCDQSSQTGTPHILCVAHLSPRKAQHQLVEALENLKGVSWQCTLAGSDSRDPEYSQQVRRAIAEAGLEDRIALAGEVEEAGLAELYRKADLFVLPSLYEGYGMVIDEALAEGLPVISSDGGALANTSAKPGVVQYCAGDVRALEARLRNWLEHPEQLEHARKLAARESRRIRSWADTGKDVLEALHYFSGLSTHLHQHSEFESTWLAAREAADHRARSQGLTDQLNHWLLNRYDGLSPESHYPMQIVDIGTGRGSNAIFLVPALQVPQTWLALDQDSALLREAGQRVDCLDVPFETRPVQLTSENMEQQLPREADLITASALIDLVSEPWLDALALAAAGRKSAMLIVLSYAGHFELSPEHPDDELVKTLVNRHQHGDKGIGAALGPEASTVLQDLLVTEGYRVELAESPWILDGADHALAKMLMQGWIDAAIEQSPHSADRLSRWLKTRNQQLSEGDLTIVVRHLDLLALPPEALP
;
A
#
# COMPACT_ATOMS: atom_id res chain seq x y z
N MET A 1 -12.59 -7.97 -21.88
CA MET A 1 -11.76 -9.04 -21.27
C MET A 1 -12.32 -10.41 -21.64
N PRO A 2 -11.50 -11.46 -21.88
CA PRO A 2 -11.99 -12.82 -22.00
C PRO A 2 -12.74 -13.24 -20.73
N GLU A 3 -13.73 -14.13 -20.85
CA GLU A 3 -14.54 -14.59 -19.70
C GLU A 3 -13.70 -15.28 -18.59
N SER A 4 -12.51 -15.79 -18.93
CA SER A 4 -11.58 -16.43 -17.98
C SER A 4 -10.91 -15.46 -16.99
N ASP A 5 -10.90 -14.16 -17.26
CA ASP A 5 -10.14 -13.17 -16.52
C ASP A 5 -11.02 -12.30 -15.59
N LYS A 6 -12.33 -12.61 -15.52
CA LYS A 6 -13.24 -11.89 -14.62
C LYS A 6 -13.22 -12.54 -13.23
N PRO A 7 -13.17 -11.75 -12.14
CA PRO A 7 -13.30 -12.30 -10.80
C PRO A 7 -14.64 -13.06 -10.68
N GLY A 8 -14.60 -14.32 -10.26
CA GLY A 8 -15.79 -15.17 -10.21
C GLY A 8 -16.89 -14.61 -9.28
N PHE A 9 -16.50 -13.86 -8.25
CA PHE A 9 -17.39 -13.19 -7.30
C PHE A 9 -16.62 -12.09 -6.55
N LEU A 10 -17.20 -10.91 -6.44
CA LEU A 10 -16.59 -9.76 -5.76
C LEU A 10 -17.50 -9.28 -4.61
N GLU A 11 -16.96 -9.27 -3.39
CA GLU A 11 -17.66 -8.77 -2.21
C GLU A 11 -17.25 -7.32 -1.92
N PHE A 12 -18.21 -6.41 -1.84
CA PHE A 12 -18.02 -5.04 -1.32
C PHE A 12 -18.48 -4.98 0.13
N ILE A 13 -17.65 -4.43 1.00
CA ILE A 13 -18.00 -4.25 2.41
C ILE A 13 -17.97 -2.76 2.73
N VAL A 14 -19.13 -2.24 3.15
CA VAL A 14 -19.35 -0.83 3.50
C VAL A 14 -19.88 -0.71 4.93
N PRO A 15 -19.71 0.43 5.63
CA PRO A 15 -20.28 0.62 6.96
C PRO A 15 -21.78 0.87 6.90
N GLY A 16 -22.53 0.36 7.88
CA GLY A 16 -23.97 0.62 8.02
C GLY A 16 -24.82 0.09 6.85
N ASP A 17 -25.90 0.81 6.55
CA ASP A 17 -26.82 0.47 5.46
C ASP A 17 -26.23 0.85 4.10
N PRO A 18 -26.08 -0.09 3.13
CA PRO A 18 -25.59 0.20 1.78
C PRO A 18 -26.45 1.17 0.99
N GLU A 19 -27.73 1.32 1.34
CA GLU A 19 -28.68 2.22 0.65
C GLU A 19 -28.57 3.69 1.10
N GLN A 20 -27.62 4.03 1.98
CA GLN A 20 -27.38 5.42 2.37
C GLN A 20 -27.06 6.29 1.16
N ASN A 21 -27.60 7.52 1.18
CA ASN A 21 -27.47 8.44 0.06
C ASN A 21 -26.34 9.47 0.27
N THR A 22 -25.07 8.98 0.34
CA THR A 22 -23.86 9.84 0.29
C THR A 22 -23.04 9.56 -0.94
N GLY A 23 -22.06 10.43 -1.23
CA GLY A 23 -21.18 10.28 -2.39
C GLY A 23 -20.47 8.92 -2.44
N GLY A 24 -19.90 8.44 -1.33
CA GLY A 24 -19.22 7.15 -1.27
C GLY A 24 -20.17 5.96 -1.54
N TYR A 25 -21.34 5.93 -0.91
CA TYR A 25 -22.32 4.86 -1.15
C TYR A 25 -22.92 4.92 -2.56
N ARG A 26 -23.16 6.12 -3.11
CA ARG A 26 -23.57 6.27 -4.51
C ARG A 26 -22.51 5.76 -5.47
N TYR A 27 -21.23 6.03 -5.19
CA TYR A 27 -20.11 5.49 -5.97
C TYR A 27 -20.16 3.96 -5.97
N VAL A 28 -20.24 3.31 -4.80
CA VAL A 28 -20.28 1.85 -4.70
C VAL A 28 -21.49 1.27 -5.44
N ARG A 29 -22.70 1.83 -5.26
CA ARG A 29 -23.90 1.34 -5.96
C ARG A 29 -23.77 1.43 -7.48
N LYS A 30 -23.37 2.60 -8.00
CA LYS A 30 -23.21 2.81 -9.45
C LYS A 30 -22.08 1.97 -10.04
N LEU A 31 -21.00 1.80 -9.29
CA LEU A 31 -19.92 0.89 -9.68
C LEU A 31 -20.41 -0.57 -9.77
N VAL A 32 -21.16 -1.04 -8.77
CA VAL A 32 -21.70 -2.41 -8.74
C VAL A 32 -22.69 -2.64 -9.88
N GLU A 33 -23.55 -1.65 -10.22
CA GLU A 33 -24.41 -1.68 -11.40
C GLU A 33 -23.57 -1.86 -12.68
N ALA A 34 -22.53 -1.02 -12.88
CA ALA A 34 -21.68 -1.08 -14.07
C ALA A 34 -20.88 -2.39 -14.16
N LEU A 35 -20.38 -2.92 -13.05
CA LEU A 35 -19.70 -4.21 -13.00
C LEU A 35 -20.66 -5.36 -13.33
N GLY A 36 -21.92 -5.26 -12.90
CA GLY A 36 -22.98 -6.24 -13.24
C GLY A 36 -23.31 -6.25 -14.72
N ASP A 37 -23.38 -5.08 -15.36
CA ASP A 37 -23.58 -4.94 -16.81
C ASP A 37 -22.42 -5.59 -17.60
N ASP A 38 -21.21 -5.56 -17.07
CA ASP A 38 -20.04 -6.25 -17.63
C ASP A 38 -19.99 -7.75 -17.27
N GLY A 39 -20.99 -8.26 -16.56
CA GLY A 39 -21.13 -9.69 -16.20
C GLY A 39 -20.31 -10.11 -14.98
N CYS A 40 -19.79 -9.19 -14.18
CA CYS A 40 -19.15 -9.49 -12.90
C CYS A 40 -20.22 -9.72 -11.81
N ARG A 41 -20.14 -10.86 -11.09
CA ARG A 41 -21.03 -11.13 -9.97
C ARG A 41 -20.55 -10.40 -8.73
N THR A 42 -21.36 -9.46 -8.24
CA THR A 42 -21.03 -8.61 -7.11
C THR A 42 -22.05 -8.77 -5.98
N ARG A 43 -21.63 -8.50 -4.75
CA ARG A 43 -22.51 -8.33 -3.59
C ARG A 43 -22.00 -7.18 -2.73
N VAL A 44 -22.92 -6.36 -2.21
CA VAL A 44 -22.62 -5.31 -1.24
C VAL A 44 -23.14 -5.77 0.13
N SER A 45 -22.28 -5.72 1.14
CA SER A 45 -22.61 -6.06 2.52
C SER A 45 -22.36 -4.87 3.43
N GLY A 46 -23.41 -4.46 4.15
CA GLY A 46 -23.34 -3.45 5.19
C GLY A 46 -22.90 -4.00 6.54
N LEU A 47 -22.01 -3.31 7.22
CA LEU A 47 -21.52 -3.68 8.54
C LEU A 47 -22.31 -2.97 9.65
N PRO A 48 -22.77 -3.70 10.69
CA PRO A 48 -23.40 -3.08 11.84
C PRO A 48 -22.36 -2.36 12.72
N GLY A 49 -22.84 -1.44 13.56
CA GLY A 49 -22.03 -0.73 14.55
C GLY A 49 -21.67 0.70 14.12
N GLN A 50 -20.75 1.33 14.87
CA GLN A 50 -20.34 2.71 14.64
C GLN A 50 -19.07 2.79 13.79
N PHE A 51 -19.01 3.78 12.89
CA PHE A 51 -17.89 4.11 12.02
C PHE A 51 -17.76 5.63 11.89
N PRO A 52 -16.56 6.15 11.62
CA PRO A 52 -15.28 5.50 11.35
C PRO A 52 -14.52 5.04 12.59
N ARG A 53 -14.97 5.37 13.80
CA ARG A 53 -14.38 4.89 15.05
C ARG A 53 -15.15 3.67 15.53
N PRO A 54 -14.66 2.45 15.21
CA PRO A 54 -15.47 1.25 15.37
C PRO A 54 -15.68 0.86 16.83
N ASP A 55 -16.92 0.56 17.18
CA ASP A 55 -17.30 -0.05 18.44
C ASP A 55 -17.11 -1.58 18.43
N ARG A 56 -17.50 -2.25 19.51
CA ARG A 56 -17.39 -3.73 19.60
C ARG A 56 -18.29 -4.45 18.59
N VAL A 57 -19.41 -3.84 18.20
CA VAL A 57 -20.35 -4.42 17.23
C VAL A 57 -19.74 -4.37 15.84
N ALA A 58 -19.19 -3.22 15.44
CA ALA A 58 -18.49 -3.04 14.19
C ALA A 58 -17.30 -4.01 14.04
N ARG A 59 -16.48 -4.13 15.09
CA ARG A 59 -15.34 -5.06 15.11
C ARG A 59 -15.77 -6.51 14.92
N SER A 60 -16.77 -6.96 15.72
CA SER A 60 -17.29 -8.33 15.61
C SER A 60 -17.98 -8.58 14.26
N GLY A 61 -18.67 -7.58 13.72
CA GLY A 61 -19.33 -7.65 12.42
C GLY A 61 -18.32 -7.85 11.28
N MET A 62 -17.26 -7.04 11.24
CA MET A 62 -16.19 -7.15 10.23
C MET A 62 -15.48 -8.51 10.32
N ASP A 63 -15.06 -8.91 11.52
CA ASP A 63 -14.33 -10.19 11.71
C ASP A 63 -15.18 -11.40 11.28
N LYS A 64 -16.45 -11.47 11.70
CA LYS A 64 -17.37 -12.53 11.27
C LYS A 64 -17.64 -12.53 9.79
N LYS A 65 -17.81 -11.33 9.19
CA LYS A 65 -18.07 -11.21 7.75
C LYS A 65 -16.88 -11.71 6.95
N LEU A 66 -15.67 -11.26 7.26
CA LEU A 66 -14.46 -11.73 6.58
C LEU A 66 -14.23 -13.22 6.81
N ALA A 67 -14.42 -13.73 8.05
CA ALA A 67 -14.28 -15.15 8.35
C ALA A 67 -15.25 -16.05 7.58
N SER A 68 -16.41 -15.53 7.14
CA SER A 68 -17.42 -16.30 6.39
C SER A 68 -17.09 -16.45 4.91
N LEU A 69 -16.10 -15.73 4.38
CA LEU A 69 -15.72 -15.79 2.97
C LEU A 69 -14.72 -16.92 2.74
N PRO A 70 -14.76 -17.60 1.58
CA PRO A 70 -13.80 -18.64 1.24
C PRO A 70 -12.39 -18.04 1.03
N ASP A 71 -11.37 -18.85 1.23
CA ASP A 71 -9.98 -18.47 0.95
C ASP A 71 -9.80 -18.09 -0.52
N GLY A 72 -8.99 -17.06 -0.78
CA GLY A 72 -8.81 -16.49 -2.10
C GLY A 72 -9.94 -15.56 -2.57
N ALA A 73 -11.00 -15.35 -1.77
CA ALA A 73 -12.08 -14.45 -2.17
C ALA A 73 -11.57 -13.00 -2.31
N SER A 74 -12.00 -12.34 -3.41
CA SER A 74 -11.73 -10.91 -3.62
C SER A 74 -12.74 -10.04 -2.90
N VAL A 75 -12.24 -9.12 -2.07
CA VAL A 75 -13.04 -8.26 -1.19
C VAL A 75 -12.61 -6.81 -1.34
N VAL A 76 -13.53 -5.94 -1.70
CA VAL A 76 -13.32 -4.49 -1.71
C VAL A 76 -13.83 -3.93 -0.39
N LEU A 77 -12.92 -3.38 0.41
CA LEU A 77 -13.19 -2.78 1.71
C LEU A 77 -13.28 -1.26 1.56
N ASP A 78 -14.42 -0.68 1.91
CA ASP A 78 -14.54 0.78 2.02
C ASP A 78 -13.58 1.31 3.09
N GLY A 79 -12.84 2.38 2.79
CA GLY A 79 -11.87 3.00 3.70
C GLY A 79 -12.48 3.39 5.04
N LEU A 80 -13.75 3.86 5.03
CA LEU A 80 -14.49 4.20 6.24
C LEU A 80 -14.77 2.96 7.12
N ALA A 81 -14.93 1.76 6.52
CA ALA A 81 -15.15 0.52 7.24
C ALA A 81 -13.85 -0.08 7.79
N MET A 82 -12.76 -0.03 7.02
CA MET A 82 -11.51 -0.75 7.35
C MET A 82 -10.49 0.09 8.11
N GLY A 83 -10.45 1.41 7.89
CA GLY A 83 -9.39 2.29 8.39
C GLY A 83 -9.27 2.31 9.93
N GLY A 84 -10.35 2.06 10.65
CA GLY A 84 -10.36 1.90 12.11
C GLY A 84 -10.13 0.47 12.62
N LEU A 85 -9.90 -0.53 11.74
CA LEU A 85 -9.86 -1.96 12.08
C LEU A 85 -8.58 -2.68 11.58
N PRO A 86 -7.37 -2.10 11.75
CA PRO A 86 -6.14 -2.64 11.18
C PRO A 86 -5.84 -4.07 11.59
N ASP A 87 -6.10 -4.45 12.83
CA ASP A 87 -5.88 -5.80 13.36
C ASP A 87 -6.80 -6.87 12.73
N ILE A 88 -8.01 -6.49 12.33
CA ILE A 88 -8.92 -7.40 11.64
C ILE A 88 -8.51 -7.56 10.16
N VAL A 89 -8.11 -6.46 9.50
CA VAL A 89 -7.57 -6.50 8.14
C VAL A 89 -6.32 -7.38 8.11
N GLU A 90 -5.38 -7.17 9.03
CA GLU A 90 -4.16 -7.96 9.20
C GLU A 90 -4.48 -9.46 9.36
N LYS A 91 -5.42 -9.80 10.26
CA LYS A 91 -5.83 -11.19 10.54
C LYS A 91 -6.31 -11.94 9.29
N HIS A 92 -7.03 -11.27 8.40
CA HIS A 92 -7.65 -11.90 7.25
C HIS A 92 -6.86 -11.72 5.92
N SER A 93 -5.86 -10.83 5.88
CA SER A 93 -5.05 -10.60 4.69
C SER A 93 -4.31 -11.84 4.15
N PRO A 94 -3.84 -12.82 4.98
CA PRO A 94 -3.13 -13.98 4.43
C PRO A 94 -4.02 -14.93 3.61
N ARG A 95 -5.35 -14.85 3.74
CA ARG A 95 -6.26 -15.77 3.08
C ARG A 95 -7.26 -15.13 2.11
N LEU A 96 -7.41 -13.80 2.14
CA LEU A 96 -8.33 -13.06 1.29
C LEU A 96 -7.55 -12.09 0.39
N ASN A 97 -8.04 -11.88 -0.82
CA ASN A 97 -7.56 -10.81 -1.68
C ASN A 97 -8.28 -9.51 -1.29
N LEU A 98 -7.68 -8.74 -0.36
CA LEU A 98 -8.26 -7.53 0.19
C LEU A 98 -7.84 -6.32 -0.62
N ILE A 99 -8.79 -5.53 -1.11
CA ILE A 99 -8.58 -4.28 -1.82
C ILE A 99 -9.25 -3.15 -1.05
N ALA A 100 -8.53 -2.08 -0.76
CA ALA A 100 -9.12 -0.89 -0.16
C ALA A 100 -9.75 0.01 -1.21
N LEU A 101 -10.94 0.56 -0.94
CA LEU A 101 -11.55 1.65 -1.71
C LEU A 101 -11.50 2.92 -0.86
N VAL A 102 -10.62 3.85 -1.20
CA VAL A 102 -10.39 5.07 -0.42
C VAL A 102 -10.91 6.29 -1.19
N HIS A 103 -12.01 6.87 -0.71
CA HIS A 103 -12.57 8.09 -1.27
C HIS A 103 -11.78 9.34 -0.86
N HIS A 104 -11.33 9.38 0.37
CA HIS A 104 -10.34 10.30 0.95
C HIS A 104 -9.85 9.72 2.28
N PRO A 105 -8.64 10.07 2.75
CA PRO A 105 -8.14 9.59 4.03
C PRO A 105 -9.00 10.08 5.20
N LEU A 106 -9.21 9.24 6.21
CA LEU A 106 -10.03 9.56 7.39
C LEU A 106 -9.49 10.74 8.19
N ALA A 107 -8.18 10.92 8.23
CA ALA A 107 -7.54 12.04 8.91
C ALA A 107 -7.74 13.39 8.20
N ASP A 108 -8.14 13.41 6.93
CA ASP A 108 -8.39 14.63 6.16
C ASP A 108 -9.82 15.17 6.35
N GLU A 109 -10.65 14.50 7.17
CA GLU A 109 -12.00 14.98 7.49
C GLU A 109 -11.94 16.29 8.29
N THR A 110 -12.89 17.19 8.01
CA THR A 110 -12.98 18.50 8.68
C THR A 110 -13.74 18.41 10.00
N GLY A 111 -13.38 19.27 10.95
CA GLY A 111 -14.08 19.35 12.24
C GLY A 111 -13.72 18.27 13.26
N ILE A 112 -12.74 17.42 12.98
CA ILE A 112 -12.22 16.44 13.94
C ILE A 112 -11.11 17.04 14.81
N SER A 113 -11.01 16.56 16.06
CA SER A 113 -9.93 16.98 16.96
C SER A 113 -8.58 16.44 16.48
N GLU A 114 -7.48 17.12 16.85
CA GLU A 114 -6.11 16.69 16.49
C GLU A 114 -5.81 15.26 16.98
N ALA A 115 -6.28 14.91 18.18
CA ALA A 115 -6.14 13.55 18.71
C ALA A 115 -6.86 12.49 17.85
N ASN A 116 -8.03 12.82 17.31
CA ASN A 116 -8.75 11.94 16.39
C ASN A 116 -8.06 11.90 15.03
N ARG A 117 -7.53 13.01 14.54
CA ARG A 117 -6.77 13.09 13.28
C ARG A 117 -5.56 12.16 13.32
N GLN A 118 -4.76 12.26 14.38
CA GLN A 118 -3.59 11.40 14.56
C GLN A 118 -3.99 9.92 14.68
N TRP A 119 -5.05 9.63 15.45
CA TRP A 119 -5.52 8.25 15.60
C TRP A 119 -5.99 7.65 14.27
N PHE A 120 -6.75 8.41 13.46
CA PHE A 120 -7.19 7.97 12.14
C PHE A 120 -6.00 7.74 11.21
N PHE A 121 -5.05 8.67 11.19
CA PHE A 121 -3.84 8.55 10.38
C PHE A 121 -3.08 7.26 10.70
N ASP A 122 -2.77 7.01 11.97
CA ASP A 122 -1.99 5.83 12.38
C ASP A 122 -2.76 4.52 12.14
N SER A 123 -4.06 4.51 12.43
CA SER A 123 -4.92 3.33 12.25
C SER A 123 -5.09 2.97 10.77
N GLU A 124 -5.42 3.96 9.93
CA GLU A 124 -5.63 3.75 8.50
C GLU A 124 -4.32 3.38 7.79
N ARG A 125 -3.20 4.06 8.13
CA ARG A 125 -1.86 3.70 7.64
C ARG A 125 -1.53 2.23 7.93
N ARG A 126 -1.80 1.77 9.16
CA ARG A 126 -1.58 0.37 9.53
C ARG A 126 -2.50 -0.57 8.75
N ALA A 127 -3.78 -0.24 8.57
CA ALA A 127 -4.71 -1.08 7.81
C ALA A 127 -4.30 -1.22 6.33
N LEU A 128 -3.85 -0.12 5.70
CA LEU A 128 -3.43 -0.09 4.30
C LEU A 128 -2.18 -0.93 4.00
N ARG A 129 -1.37 -1.28 5.00
CA ARG A 129 -0.24 -2.20 4.84
C ARG A 129 -0.67 -3.62 4.48
N PHE A 130 -1.86 -4.03 4.93
CA PHE A 130 -2.34 -5.41 4.84
C PHE A 130 -3.34 -5.65 3.69
N VAL A 131 -3.57 -4.67 2.81
CA VAL A 131 -4.39 -4.88 1.60
C VAL A 131 -3.50 -5.12 0.38
N ASN A 132 -3.97 -5.89 -0.59
CA ASN A 132 -3.23 -6.21 -1.82
C ASN A 132 -3.10 -5.00 -2.75
N GLY A 133 -4.09 -4.11 -2.74
CA GLY A 133 -4.10 -2.90 -3.52
C GLY A 133 -5.07 -1.86 -3.00
N VAL A 134 -4.96 -0.64 -3.49
CA VAL A 134 -5.81 0.48 -3.13
C VAL A 134 -6.40 1.10 -4.39
N ILE A 135 -7.72 1.20 -4.44
CA ILE A 135 -8.45 1.97 -5.46
C ILE A 135 -8.82 3.30 -4.84
N THR A 136 -8.46 4.40 -5.51
CA THR A 136 -8.85 5.76 -5.10
C THR A 136 -9.77 6.38 -6.14
N THR A 137 -10.57 7.35 -5.71
CA THR A 137 -11.53 8.03 -6.58
C THR A 137 -10.96 9.29 -7.25
N SER A 138 -9.70 9.67 -6.94
CA SER A 138 -9.02 10.82 -7.56
C SER A 138 -7.50 10.68 -7.49
N GLN A 139 -6.81 11.33 -8.42
CA GLN A 139 -5.34 11.47 -8.38
C GLN A 139 -4.86 12.23 -7.13
N TYR A 140 -5.66 13.16 -6.63
CA TYR A 140 -5.38 13.86 -5.38
C TYR A 140 -5.31 12.88 -4.19
N THR A 141 -6.33 12.03 -4.04
CA THR A 141 -6.34 11.00 -3.00
C THR A 141 -5.19 10.01 -3.19
N ALA A 142 -4.89 9.61 -4.43
CA ALA A 142 -3.75 8.74 -4.72
C ALA A 142 -2.42 9.35 -4.25
N ALA A 143 -2.19 10.63 -4.54
CA ALA A 143 -0.99 11.34 -4.10
C ALA A 143 -0.91 11.46 -2.56
N ARG A 144 -2.06 11.70 -1.88
CA ARG A 144 -2.13 11.76 -0.41
C ARG A 144 -1.74 10.45 0.27
N LEU A 145 -1.97 9.31 -0.36
CA LEU A 145 -1.63 8.00 0.20
C LEU A 145 -0.11 7.74 0.29
N ALA A 146 0.73 8.56 -0.35
CA ALA A 146 2.17 8.52 -0.13
C ALA A 146 2.53 8.81 1.34
N ASP A 147 1.81 9.72 2.01
CA ASP A 147 2.01 10.02 3.43
C ASP A 147 1.60 8.83 4.34
N TYR A 148 0.80 7.92 3.82
CA TYR A 148 0.40 6.67 4.49
C TYR A 148 1.32 5.49 4.15
N GLU A 149 2.46 5.75 3.51
CA GLU A 149 3.44 4.74 3.11
C GLU A 149 2.88 3.68 2.14
N VAL A 150 1.87 4.04 1.33
CA VAL A 150 1.34 3.14 0.30
C VAL A 150 2.16 3.31 -0.98
N PRO A 151 2.85 2.26 -1.46
CA PRO A 151 3.63 2.34 -2.70
C PRO A 151 2.74 2.65 -3.91
N ALA A 152 3.25 3.47 -4.83
CA ALA A 152 2.48 3.94 -5.99
C ALA A 152 1.99 2.79 -6.90
N GLU A 153 2.77 1.71 -7.00
CA GLU A 153 2.41 0.50 -7.74
C GLU A 153 1.18 -0.21 -7.14
N ARG A 154 0.91 -0.04 -5.85
CA ARG A 154 -0.27 -0.58 -5.17
C ARG A 154 -1.50 0.33 -5.25
N ILE A 155 -1.41 1.47 -5.95
CA ILE A 155 -2.52 2.40 -6.08
C ILE A 155 -3.02 2.42 -7.52
N ARG A 156 -4.34 2.37 -7.69
CA ARG A 156 -5.03 2.62 -8.96
C ARG A 156 -6.14 3.63 -8.75
N VAL A 157 -6.33 4.48 -9.75
CA VAL A 157 -7.37 5.51 -9.71
C VAL A 157 -8.52 5.08 -10.59
N ALA A 158 -9.72 5.03 -10.01
CA ALA A 158 -10.97 4.81 -10.72
C ALA A 158 -11.90 6.00 -10.42
N GLU A 159 -11.80 7.03 -11.25
CA GLU A 159 -12.62 8.23 -11.09
C GLU A 159 -14.10 7.91 -11.30
N PRO A 160 -15.01 8.54 -10.55
CA PRO A 160 -16.45 8.32 -10.69
C PRO A 160 -16.95 8.74 -12.08
N GLY A 161 -17.91 7.99 -12.58
CA GLY A 161 -18.66 8.36 -13.77
C GLY A 161 -19.96 9.09 -13.44
N VAL A 162 -20.70 9.45 -14.48
CA VAL A 162 -22.06 9.98 -14.38
C VAL A 162 -23.05 9.12 -15.15
N THR A 163 -24.31 9.15 -14.69
CA THR A 163 -25.45 8.63 -15.47
C THR A 163 -25.90 9.76 -16.39
N ARG A 164 -25.74 9.60 -17.70
CA ARG A 164 -26.16 10.62 -18.67
C ARG A 164 -27.66 10.61 -18.80
N ALA A 165 -28.26 11.80 -18.78
CA ALA A 165 -29.68 11.95 -19.17
C ALA A 165 -29.85 11.58 -20.65
N ALA A 166 -30.99 10.95 -20.97
CA ALA A 166 -31.32 10.58 -22.35
C ALA A 166 -31.39 11.78 -23.31
N ASN A 167 -31.69 12.98 -22.79
CA ASN A 167 -31.73 14.24 -23.52
C ASN A 167 -31.08 15.34 -22.67
N PRO A 168 -29.75 15.55 -22.74
CA PRO A 168 -29.11 16.68 -22.08
C PRO A 168 -29.63 17.98 -22.65
N ARG A 169 -29.68 19.04 -21.84
CA ARG A 169 -30.15 20.38 -22.24
C ARG A 169 -29.40 20.84 -23.50
N GLY A 170 -30.12 21.06 -24.60
CA GLY A 170 -29.53 21.66 -25.81
C GLY A 170 -29.09 23.10 -25.54
N CYS A 171 -28.08 23.59 -26.29
CA CYS A 171 -27.53 24.94 -26.17
C CYS A 171 -28.57 26.09 -26.30
N ASP A 172 -29.79 25.80 -26.75
CA ASP A 172 -30.81 26.79 -27.09
C ASP A 172 -31.87 26.98 -26.01
N GLN A 173 -31.81 26.31 -24.85
CA GLN A 173 -32.80 26.48 -23.79
C GLN A 173 -32.26 27.40 -22.67
N SER A 174 -32.30 28.72 -22.89
CA SER A 174 -32.24 29.73 -21.82
C SER A 174 -33.46 29.61 -20.90
N SER A 175 -33.34 29.97 -19.61
CA SER A 175 -34.46 30.00 -18.67
C SER A 175 -35.60 30.85 -19.25
N GLN A 176 -36.79 30.28 -19.35
CA GLN A 176 -37.98 30.99 -19.84
C GLN A 176 -38.45 32.06 -18.84
N THR A 177 -37.89 32.14 -17.64
CA THR A 177 -38.36 32.98 -16.53
C THR A 177 -37.61 34.30 -16.34
N GLY A 178 -36.51 34.54 -17.04
CA GLY A 178 -35.71 35.77 -16.93
C GLY A 178 -34.93 35.95 -15.61
N THR A 179 -35.15 35.12 -14.61
CA THR A 179 -34.43 35.13 -13.31
C THR A 179 -33.51 33.91 -13.23
N PRO A 180 -32.17 34.07 -13.18
CA PRO A 180 -31.24 32.97 -13.09
C PRO A 180 -31.47 32.11 -11.85
N HIS A 181 -31.43 30.79 -12.01
CA HIS A 181 -31.59 29.80 -10.93
C HIS A 181 -30.27 29.12 -10.59
N ILE A 182 -29.81 29.29 -9.36
CA ILE A 182 -28.61 28.72 -8.77
C ILE A 182 -28.96 27.38 -8.10
N LEU A 183 -28.21 26.34 -8.38
CA LEU A 183 -28.37 25.05 -7.73
C LEU A 183 -27.09 24.69 -6.94
N CYS A 184 -27.27 24.23 -5.71
CA CYS A 184 -26.22 23.60 -4.90
C CYS A 184 -26.72 22.23 -4.41
N VAL A 185 -26.01 21.16 -4.74
CA VAL A 185 -26.36 19.78 -4.35
C VAL A 185 -25.32 19.24 -3.40
N ALA A 186 -25.65 19.19 -2.13
CA ALA A 186 -24.83 18.58 -1.07
C ALA A 186 -25.67 18.44 0.20
N HIS A 187 -25.47 17.37 0.99
CA HIS A 187 -26.02 17.34 2.35
C HIS A 187 -25.50 18.52 3.17
N LEU A 188 -26.34 19.06 4.06
CA LEU A 188 -25.93 20.20 4.88
C LEU A 188 -24.91 19.74 5.92
N SER A 189 -23.68 20.30 5.82
CA SER A 189 -22.60 20.05 6.77
C SER A 189 -21.56 21.18 6.72
N PRO A 190 -20.78 21.41 7.79
CA PRO A 190 -19.74 22.44 7.83
C PRO A 190 -18.76 22.34 6.65
N ARG A 191 -18.39 21.13 6.26
CA ARG A 191 -17.48 20.85 5.15
C ARG A 191 -18.02 21.31 3.79
N LYS A 192 -19.33 21.22 3.59
CA LYS A 192 -20.00 21.64 2.35
C LYS A 192 -20.27 23.15 2.28
N ALA A 193 -20.14 23.85 3.40
CA ALA A 193 -20.07 25.30 3.56
C ALA A 193 -21.23 26.08 2.89
N GLN A 194 -22.47 25.56 2.90
CA GLN A 194 -23.64 26.26 2.34
C GLN A 194 -23.86 27.63 2.97
N HIS A 195 -23.49 27.85 4.25
CA HIS A 195 -23.56 29.14 4.91
C HIS A 195 -22.73 30.21 4.17
N GLN A 196 -21.58 29.86 3.56
CA GLN A 196 -20.76 30.79 2.78
C GLN A 196 -21.47 31.20 1.46
N LEU A 197 -22.22 30.28 0.86
CA LEU A 197 -23.06 30.63 -0.31
C LEU A 197 -24.17 31.58 0.10
N VAL A 198 -24.82 31.37 1.24
CA VAL A 198 -25.84 32.29 1.77
C VAL A 198 -25.26 33.69 2.02
N GLU A 199 -24.06 33.78 2.66
CA GLU A 199 -23.37 35.04 2.90
C GLU A 199 -22.99 35.75 1.59
N ALA A 200 -22.47 35.05 0.60
CA ALA A 200 -22.17 35.63 -0.72
C ALA A 200 -23.44 36.16 -1.41
N LEU A 201 -24.56 35.40 -1.34
CA LEU A 201 -25.81 35.78 -1.93
C LEU A 201 -26.51 36.95 -1.19
N GLU A 202 -26.28 37.12 0.10
CA GLU A 202 -26.75 38.28 0.86
C GLU A 202 -26.24 39.60 0.26
N ASN A 203 -24.96 39.64 -0.15
CA ASN A 203 -24.37 40.82 -0.79
C ASN A 203 -24.86 41.07 -2.21
N LEU A 204 -25.64 40.12 -2.77
CA LEU A 204 -26.22 40.17 -4.14
C LEU A 204 -27.73 40.40 -4.16
N LYS A 205 -28.34 40.96 -3.09
CA LYS A 205 -29.77 41.25 -3.02
C LYS A 205 -30.27 42.18 -4.14
N GLY A 206 -29.40 43.06 -4.61
CA GLY A 206 -29.71 44.00 -5.70
C GLY A 206 -29.79 43.35 -7.09
N VAL A 207 -29.35 42.11 -7.23
CA VAL A 207 -29.35 41.35 -8.50
C VAL A 207 -30.50 40.33 -8.48
N SER A 208 -31.10 40.04 -9.65
CA SER A 208 -32.15 39.03 -9.77
C SER A 208 -31.55 37.62 -9.81
N TRP A 209 -31.96 36.76 -8.89
CA TRP A 209 -31.56 35.33 -8.81
C TRP A 209 -32.51 34.57 -7.87
N GLN A 210 -32.59 33.25 -8.04
CA GLN A 210 -33.16 32.30 -7.07
C GLN A 210 -32.11 31.18 -6.80
N CYS A 211 -32.20 30.53 -5.65
CA CYS A 211 -31.27 29.48 -5.27
C CYS A 211 -31.99 28.27 -4.65
N THR A 212 -31.59 27.08 -5.01
CA THR A 212 -32.03 25.84 -4.35
C THR A 212 -30.82 25.11 -3.74
N LEU A 213 -30.90 24.83 -2.43
CA LEU A 213 -29.99 23.97 -1.72
C LEU A 213 -30.67 22.60 -1.58
N ALA A 214 -30.15 21.59 -2.29
CA ALA A 214 -30.69 20.23 -2.30
C ALA A 214 -29.72 19.27 -1.59
N GLY A 215 -30.22 18.51 -0.64
CA GLY A 215 -29.47 17.51 0.14
C GLY A 215 -30.02 17.36 1.55
N SER A 216 -29.71 16.26 2.21
CA SER A 216 -30.21 15.96 3.55
C SER A 216 -29.84 17.05 4.55
N ASP A 217 -30.83 17.49 5.32
CA ASP A 217 -30.74 18.45 6.42
C ASP A 217 -30.82 17.77 7.81
N SER A 218 -30.94 16.44 7.84
CA SER A 218 -31.07 15.63 9.06
C SER A 218 -29.76 15.02 9.55
N ARG A 219 -28.70 15.02 8.73
CA ARG A 219 -27.40 14.40 9.06
C ARG A 219 -26.59 15.22 10.05
N ASP A 220 -26.69 16.55 9.95
CA ASP A 220 -26.11 17.50 10.90
C ASP A 220 -27.19 18.54 11.23
N PRO A 221 -28.06 18.27 12.22
CA PRO A 221 -29.17 19.15 12.57
C PRO A 221 -28.70 20.52 13.09
N GLU A 222 -27.56 20.58 13.73
CA GLU A 222 -27.02 21.84 14.27
C GLU A 222 -26.59 22.76 13.13
N TYR A 223 -25.82 22.24 12.17
CA TYR A 223 -25.42 23.00 11.00
C TYR A 223 -26.60 23.35 10.10
N SER A 224 -27.55 22.44 9.94
CA SER A 224 -28.79 22.72 9.20
C SER A 224 -29.58 23.88 9.79
N GLN A 225 -29.63 23.96 11.14
CA GLN A 225 -30.25 25.09 11.83
C GLN A 225 -29.42 26.37 11.67
N GLN A 226 -28.10 26.30 11.63
CA GLN A 226 -27.23 27.44 11.33
C GLN A 226 -27.52 28.01 9.95
N VAL A 227 -27.61 27.15 8.92
CA VAL A 227 -27.94 27.59 7.55
C VAL A 227 -29.34 28.25 7.48
N ARG A 228 -30.35 27.64 8.14
CA ARG A 228 -31.70 28.23 8.21
C ARG A 228 -31.70 29.62 8.87
N ARG A 229 -30.96 29.76 9.97
CA ARG A 229 -30.78 31.06 10.64
C ARG A 229 -30.11 32.08 9.74
N ALA A 230 -29.02 31.70 9.07
CA ALA A 230 -28.31 32.59 8.14
C ALA A 230 -29.23 33.07 6.99
N ILE A 231 -30.10 32.22 6.43
CA ILE A 231 -31.08 32.59 5.41
C ILE A 231 -32.08 33.62 5.97
N ALA A 232 -32.62 33.38 7.17
CA ALA A 232 -33.61 34.27 7.80
C ALA A 232 -33.01 35.63 8.21
N GLU A 233 -31.82 35.63 8.83
CA GLU A 233 -31.10 36.85 9.22
C GLU A 233 -30.70 37.69 8.00
N ALA A 234 -30.38 37.03 6.88
CA ALA A 234 -30.18 37.69 5.61
C ALA A 234 -31.47 38.11 4.91
N GLY A 235 -32.68 37.75 5.39
CA GLY A 235 -33.97 38.05 4.73
C GLY A 235 -34.05 37.49 3.30
N LEU A 236 -33.64 36.23 3.13
CA LEU A 236 -33.55 35.53 1.82
C LEU A 236 -34.52 34.36 1.70
N GLU A 237 -35.50 34.20 2.60
CA GLU A 237 -36.42 33.07 2.64
C GLU A 237 -37.26 32.95 1.35
N ASP A 238 -37.56 34.05 0.70
CA ASP A 238 -38.31 34.07 -0.58
C ASP A 238 -37.40 33.74 -1.79
N ARG A 239 -36.06 33.68 -1.61
CA ARG A 239 -35.09 33.52 -2.71
C ARG A 239 -34.26 32.24 -2.60
N ILE A 240 -34.14 31.68 -1.39
CA ILE A 240 -33.37 30.43 -1.14
C ILE A 240 -34.32 29.35 -0.65
N ALA A 241 -34.49 28.30 -1.44
CA ALA A 241 -35.25 27.11 -1.07
C ALA A 241 -34.35 26.00 -0.54
N LEU A 242 -34.71 25.40 0.59
CA LEU A 242 -34.12 24.17 1.11
C LEU A 242 -34.98 22.99 0.63
N ALA A 243 -34.48 22.20 -0.34
CA ALA A 243 -35.27 21.12 -0.94
C ALA A 243 -35.22 19.81 -0.12
N GLY A 244 -34.33 19.73 0.90
CA GLY A 244 -34.12 18.50 1.63
C GLY A 244 -33.47 17.41 0.77
N GLU A 245 -33.59 16.17 1.19
CA GLU A 245 -33.10 15.01 0.43
C GLU A 245 -34.04 14.75 -0.76
N VAL A 246 -33.46 14.66 -1.96
CA VAL A 246 -34.19 14.54 -3.22
C VAL A 246 -33.83 13.22 -3.88
N GLU A 247 -34.83 12.46 -4.35
CA GLU A 247 -34.63 11.25 -5.14
C GLU A 247 -34.02 11.55 -6.52
N GLU A 248 -33.43 10.52 -7.16
CA GLU A 248 -32.67 10.64 -8.42
C GLU A 248 -33.48 11.36 -9.54
N ALA A 249 -34.77 11.03 -9.69
CA ALA A 249 -35.64 11.67 -10.69
C ALA A 249 -35.89 13.18 -10.39
N GLY A 250 -36.08 13.53 -9.13
CA GLY A 250 -36.23 14.91 -8.69
C GLY A 250 -34.94 15.72 -8.83
N LEU A 251 -33.81 15.07 -8.56
CA LEU A 251 -32.49 15.68 -8.71
C LEU A 251 -32.18 16.01 -10.17
N ALA A 252 -32.47 15.10 -11.11
CA ALA A 252 -32.35 15.35 -12.54
C ALA A 252 -33.22 16.56 -12.99
N GLU A 253 -34.43 16.72 -12.41
CA GLU A 253 -35.28 17.89 -12.67
C GLU A 253 -34.67 19.19 -12.14
N LEU A 254 -34.02 19.17 -10.95
CA LEU A 254 -33.33 20.32 -10.38
C LEU A 254 -32.15 20.76 -11.27
N TYR A 255 -31.34 19.81 -11.73
CA TYR A 255 -30.23 20.10 -12.66
C TYR A 255 -30.79 20.74 -13.97
N ARG A 256 -31.87 20.18 -14.52
CA ARG A 256 -32.47 20.72 -15.75
C ARG A 256 -33.04 22.14 -15.59
N LYS A 257 -33.55 22.51 -14.42
CA LYS A 257 -34.13 23.85 -14.15
C LYS A 257 -33.07 24.89 -13.83
N ALA A 258 -31.91 24.48 -13.34
CA ALA A 258 -30.87 25.40 -12.95
C ALA A 258 -30.20 26.08 -14.15
N ASP A 259 -29.68 27.29 -13.95
CA ASP A 259 -28.92 28.06 -14.93
C ASP A 259 -27.40 28.00 -14.63
N LEU A 260 -27.04 27.82 -13.37
CA LEU A 260 -25.66 27.58 -12.92
C LEU A 260 -25.65 26.72 -11.66
N PHE A 261 -24.55 26.06 -11.47
CA PHE A 261 -24.29 25.19 -10.31
C PHE A 261 -23.20 25.79 -9.41
N VAL A 262 -23.34 25.68 -8.09
CA VAL A 262 -22.37 26.20 -7.14
C VAL A 262 -22.00 25.12 -6.12
N LEU A 263 -20.70 24.86 -5.93
CA LEU A 263 -20.17 23.97 -4.89
C LEU A 263 -19.19 24.72 -4.01
N PRO A 264 -19.60 25.20 -2.82
CA PRO A 264 -18.75 25.99 -1.93
C PRO A 264 -17.93 25.15 -0.96
N SER A 265 -17.78 23.86 -1.18
CA SER A 265 -17.15 22.89 -0.26
C SER A 265 -15.75 23.30 0.16
N LEU A 266 -15.44 23.18 1.45
CA LEU A 266 -14.09 23.42 1.98
C LEU A 266 -13.13 22.28 1.62
N TYR A 267 -13.66 21.08 1.44
CA TYR A 267 -12.89 19.89 1.08
C TYR A 267 -13.75 18.85 0.37
N GLU A 268 -13.22 18.25 -0.68
CA GLU A 268 -13.81 17.09 -1.39
C GLU A 268 -12.74 16.06 -1.74
N GLY A 269 -13.13 14.78 -1.72
CA GLY A 269 -12.30 13.70 -2.25
C GLY A 269 -12.34 13.59 -3.78
N TYR A 270 -13.44 14.10 -4.41
CA TYR A 270 -13.60 14.20 -5.86
C TYR A 270 -14.53 15.34 -6.27
N GLY A 271 -15.79 15.36 -5.80
CA GLY A 271 -16.80 16.34 -6.17
C GLY A 271 -17.72 15.87 -7.31
N MET A 272 -18.25 14.65 -7.26
CA MET A 272 -19.09 14.02 -8.31
C MET A 272 -20.21 14.92 -8.83
N VAL A 273 -20.81 15.74 -7.97
CA VAL A 273 -21.89 16.65 -8.32
C VAL A 273 -21.49 17.72 -9.36
N ILE A 274 -20.19 18.00 -9.50
CA ILE A 274 -19.67 18.88 -10.55
C ILE A 274 -19.80 18.21 -11.92
N ASP A 275 -19.41 16.95 -12.00
CA ASP A 275 -19.52 16.17 -13.24
C ASP A 275 -20.99 15.92 -13.60
N GLU A 276 -21.86 15.72 -12.60
CA GLU A 276 -23.31 15.65 -12.80
C GLU A 276 -23.85 16.97 -13.39
N ALA A 277 -23.45 18.12 -12.85
CA ALA A 277 -23.85 19.43 -13.38
C ALA A 277 -23.31 19.65 -14.81
N LEU A 278 -22.03 19.33 -15.06
CA LEU A 278 -21.44 19.45 -16.39
C LEU A 278 -22.09 18.50 -17.40
N ALA A 279 -22.46 17.27 -16.98
CA ALA A 279 -23.17 16.32 -17.85
C ALA A 279 -24.53 16.85 -18.33
N GLU A 280 -25.19 17.68 -17.53
CA GLU A 280 -26.41 18.40 -17.87
C GLU A 280 -26.14 19.74 -18.61
N GLY A 281 -24.88 20.06 -18.90
CA GLY A 281 -24.47 21.29 -19.59
C GLY A 281 -24.53 22.54 -18.71
N LEU A 282 -24.57 22.39 -17.38
CA LEU A 282 -24.57 23.53 -16.46
C LEU A 282 -23.17 24.07 -16.23
N PRO A 283 -22.95 25.38 -16.32
CA PRO A 283 -21.73 26.02 -15.88
C PRO A 283 -21.62 25.98 -14.35
N VAL A 284 -20.40 25.85 -13.84
CA VAL A 284 -20.12 25.58 -12.43
C VAL A 284 -19.23 26.66 -11.82
N ILE A 285 -19.58 27.14 -10.63
CA ILE A 285 -18.66 27.85 -9.72
C ILE A 285 -18.27 26.86 -8.61
N SER A 286 -16.99 26.55 -8.50
CA SER A 286 -16.46 25.60 -7.51
C SER A 286 -15.37 26.22 -6.67
N SER A 287 -15.30 25.84 -5.39
CA SER A 287 -14.06 26.03 -4.63
C SER A 287 -12.94 25.12 -5.17
N ASP A 288 -11.71 25.35 -4.73
CA ASP A 288 -10.53 24.51 -5.01
C ASP A 288 -10.19 23.58 -3.85
N GLY A 289 -11.12 23.31 -2.92
CA GLY A 289 -10.91 22.56 -1.69
C GLY A 289 -10.63 21.07 -1.93
N GLY A 290 -9.48 20.59 -1.45
CA GLY A 290 -9.07 19.17 -1.60
C GLY A 290 -8.87 18.78 -3.06
N ALA A 291 -9.50 17.69 -3.51
CA ALA A 291 -9.38 17.22 -4.89
C ALA A 291 -9.97 18.18 -5.92
N LEU A 292 -10.85 19.11 -5.52
CA LEU A 292 -11.52 20.05 -6.45
C LEU A 292 -10.51 20.92 -7.22
N ALA A 293 -9.35 21.24 -6.63
CA ALA A 293 -8.28 21.95 -7.34
C ALA A 293 -7.97 21.33 -8.71
N ASN A 294 -8.05 20.00 -8.80
CA ASN A 294 -7.77 19.25 -10.02
C ASN A 294 -9.03 18.73 -10.71
N THR A 295 -9.96 18.12 -9.96
CA THR A 295 -11.13 17.44 -10.52
C THR A 295 -12.14 18.41 -11.12
N SER A 296 -12.20 19.66 -10.63
CA SER A 296 -13.07 20.71 -11.15
C SER A 296 -12.37 21.64 -12.17
N ALA A 297 -11.10 21.44 -12.50
CA ALA A 297 -10.37 22.22 -13.50
C ALA A 297 -10.78 21.81 -14.94
N LYS A 298 -12.04 22.04 -15.28
CA LYS A 298 -12.69 21.62 -16.53
C LYS A 298 -13.31 22.81 -17.26
N PRO A 299 -13.44 22.76 -18.61
CA PRO A 299 -14.20 23.77 -19.36
C PRO A 299 -15.62 23.94 -18.82
N GLY A 300 -16.04 25.19 -18.63
CA GLY A 300 -17.35 25.52 -18.04
C GLY A 300 -17.35 25.63 -16.51
N VAL A 301 -16.19 25.39 -15.85
CA VAL A 301 -16.02 25.60 -14.41
C VAL A 301 -15.15 26.83 -14.16
N VAL A 302 -15.54 27.64 -13.18
CA VAL A 302 -14.74 28.73 -12.63
C VAL A 302 -14.44 28.43 -11.16
N GLN A 303 -13.17 28.40 -10.83
CA GLN A 303 -12.71 28.12 -9.47
C GLN A 303 -12.48 29.40 -8.66
N TYR A 304 -12.57 29.24 -7.33
CA TYR A 304 -12.16 30.25 -6.33
C TYR A 304 -11.52 29.54 -5.13
N CYS A 305 -10.76 30.28 -4.33
CA CYS A 305 -10.08 29.73 -3.15
C CYS A 305 -11.10 29.29 -2.09
N ALA A 306 -10.99 28.05 -1.63
CA ALA A 306 -11.91 27.49 -0.62
C ALA A 306 -11.95 28.34 0.65
N GLY A 307 -13.15 28.68 1.12
CA GLY A 307 -13.36 29.54 2.28
C GLY A 307 -13.33 31.06 1.99
N ASP A 308 -13.00 31.47 0.76
CA ASP A 308 -13.01 32.89 0.37
C ASP A 308 -14.40 33.29 -0.16
N VAL A 309 -15.26 33.72 0.76
CA VAL A 309 -16.64 34.18 0.46
C VAL A 309 -16.64 35.36 -0.51
N ARG A 310 -15.65 36.28 -0.43
CA ARG A 310 -15.56 37.43 -1.33
C ARG A 310 -15.23 37.01 -2.76
N ALA A 311 -14.36 36.03 -2.90
CA ALA A 311 -14.07 35.47 -4.21
C ALA A 311 -15.31 34.76 -4.80
N LEU A 312 -16.05 33.99 -3.99
CA LEU A 312 -17.34 33.38 -4.41
C LEU A 312 -18.35 34.44 -4.85
N GLU A 313 -18.55 35.49 -4.04
CA GLU A 313 -19.39 36.62 -4.38
C GLU A 313 -19.01 37.26 -5.71
N ALA A 314 -17.71 37.52 -5.91
CA ALA A 314 -17.23 38.13 -7.15
C ALA A 314 -17.50 37.24 -8.39
N ARG A 315 -17.38 35.91 -8.28
CA ARG A 315 -17.73 34.98 -9.38
C ARG A 315 -19.23 34.96 -9.67
N LEU A 316 -20.06 34.90 -8.62
CA LEU A 316 -21.52 34.97 -8.74
C LEU A 316 -21.96 36.30 -9.36
N ARG A 317 -21.46 37.42 -8.86
CA ARG A 317 -21.73 38.75 -9.38
C ARG A 317 -21.42 38.85 -10.88
N ASN A 318 -20.22 38.38 -11.26
CA ASN A 318 -19.80 38.42 -12.66
C ASN A 318 -20.76 37.67 -13.58
N TRP A 319 -21.25 36.50 -13.19
CA TRP A 319 -22.16 35.72 -14.04
C TRP A 319 -23.62 36.24 -14.00
N LEU A 320 -24.07 36.79 -12.86
CA LEU A 320 -25.43 37.29 -12.71
C LEU A 320 -25.63 38.68 -13.33
N GLU A 321 -24.60 39.53 -13.32
CA GLU A 321 -24.64 40.87 -13.91
C GLU A 321 -24.22 40.88 -15.39
N HIS A 322 -23.51 39.84 -15.86
CA HIS A 322 -23.00 39.71 -17.22
C HIS A 322 -23.50 38.42 -17.90
N PRO A 323 -24.76 38.38 -18.41
CA PRO A 323 -25.36 37.21 -19.02
C PRO A 323 -24.53 36.57 -20.15
N GLU A 324 -23.73 37.36 -20.87
CA GLU A 324 -22.83 36.89 -21.92
C GLU A 324 -21.69 36.03 -21.38
N GLN A 325 -21.21 36.28 -20.14
CA GLN A 325 -20.21 35.47 -19.49
C GLN A 325 -20.78 34.13 -19.05
N LEU A 326 -21.97 34.14 -18.46
CA LEU A 326 -22.71 32.93 -18.10
C LEU A 326 -23.00 32.08 -19.33
N GLU A 327 -23.45 32.70 -20.43
CA GLU A 327 -23.73 32.00 -21.70
C GLU A 327 -22.44 31.41 -22.31
N HIS A 328 -21.31 32.12 -22.22
CA HIS A 328 -20.03 31.59 -22.64
C HIS A 328 -19.65 30.36 -21.83
N ALA A 329 -19.74 30.42 -20.49
CA ALA A 329 -19.48 29.29 -19.61
C ALA A 329 -20.43 28.10 -19.89
N ARG A 330 -21.72 28.37 -20.20
CA ARG A 330 -22.68 27.32 -20.58
C ARG A 330 -22.29 26.61 -21.87
N LYS A 331 -21.81 27.33 -22.88
CA LYS A 331 -21.30 26.71 -24.12
C LYS A 331 -20.09 25.83 -23.87
N LEU A 332 -19.20 26.21 -22.95
CA LEU A 332 -18.08 25.40 -22.56
C LEU A 332 -18.53 24.13 -21.82
N ALA A 333 -19.45 24.26 -20.84
CA ALA A 333 -20.03 23.13 -20.11
C ALA A 333 -20.76 22.16 -21.06
N ALA A 334 -21.54 22.65 -22.03
CA ALA A 334 -22.23 21.83 -23.03
C ALA A 334 -21.25 21.07 -23.96
N ARG A 335 -20.06 21.60 -24.20
CA ARG A 335 -19.00 20.86 -24.93
C ARG A 335 -18.37 19.80 -24.03
N GLU A 336 -18.10 20.12 -22.77
CA GLU A 336 -17.49 19.24 -21.80
C GLU A 336 -18.41 18.07 -21.45
N SER A 337 -19.75 18.25 -21.42
CA SER A 337 -20.72 17.20 -21.12
C SER A 337 -20.53 15.93 -21.95
N ARG A 338 -20.01 16.07 -23.18
CA ARG A 338 -19.74 14.94 -24.09
C ARG A 338 -18.50 14.13 -23.68
N ARG A 339 -17.61 14.72 -22.86
CA ARG A 339 -16.33 14.12 -22.42
C ARG A 339 -16.39 13.56 -21.01
N ILE A 340 -17.42 13.92 -20.24
CA ILE A 340 -17.60 13.42 -18.88
C ILE A 340 -17.69 11.89 -18.91
N ARG A 341 -16.97 11.24 -18.02
CA ARG A 341 -16.89 9.77 -17.90
C ARG A 341 -18.24 9.14 -17.57
N SER A 342 -18.46 7.95 -18.07
CA SER A 342 -19.59 7.11 -17.68
C SER A 342 -19.21 6.16 -16.55
N TRP A 343 -20.21 5.59 -15.87
CA TRP A 343 -19.97 4.52 -14.87
C TRP A 343 -19.39 3.26 -15.50
N ALA A 344 -19.64 2.99 -16.78
CA ALA A 344 -18.99 1.90 -17.51
C ALA A 344 -17.46 2.10 -17.61
N ASP A 345 -17.00 3.36 -17.81
CA ASP A 345 -15.57 3.67 -17.78
C ASP A 345 -14.97 3.42 -16.40
N THR A 346 -15.69 3.80 -15.32
CA THR A 346 -15.27 3.52 -13.93
C THR A 346 -15.22 2.01 -13.66
N GLY A 347 -16.23 1.25 -14.10
CA GLY A 347 -16.28 -0.21 -13.97
C GLY A 347 -15.08 -0.87 -14.64
N LYS A 348 -14.71 -0.41 -15.83
CA LYS A 348 -13.54 -0.89 -16.57
C LYS A 348 -12.24 -0.62 -15.81
N ASP A 349 -12.02 0.61 -15.31
CA ASP A 349 -10.82 0.94 -14.51
C ASP A 349 -10.72 0.05 -13.26
N VAL A 350 -11.85 -0.21 -12.59
CA VAL A 350 -11.88 -1.09 -11.41
C VAL A 350 -11.56 -2.54 -11.79
N LEU A 351 -12.11 -3.07 -12.90
CA LEU A 351 -11.77 -4.42 -13.36
C LEU A 351 -10.30 -4.55 -13.73
N GLU A 352 -9.72 -3.54 -14.39
CA GLU A 352 -8.30 -3.49 -14.71
C GLU A 352 -7.45 -3.42 -13.43
N ALA A 353 -7.86 -2.63 -12.42
CA ALA A 353 -7.21 -2.57 -11.12
C ALA A 353 -7.26 -3.92 -10.37
N LEU A 354 -8.43 -4.57 -10.33
CA LEU A 354 -8.60 -5.87 -9.69
C LEU A 354 -7.77 -6.96 -10.36
N HIS A 355 -7.73 -6.97 -11.69
CA HIS A 355 -6.88 -7.89 -12.46
C HIS A 355 -5.40 -7.65 -12.15
N TYR A 356 -4.97 -6.39 -12.13
CA TYR A 356 -3.60 -6.01 -11.78
C TYR A 356 -3.24 -6.46 -10.35
N PHE A 357 -4.10 -6.21 -9.36
CA PHE A 357 -3.85 -6.60 -7.97
C PHE A 357 -3.90 -8.12 -7.78
N SER A 358 -4.73 -8.84 -8.53
CA SER A 358 -4.73 -10.32 -8.54
C SER A 358 -3.42 -10.88 -9.09
N GLY A 359 -2.85 -10.25 -10.11
CA GLY A 359 -1.52 -10.56 -10.62
C GLY A 359 -0.44 -10.29 -9.55
N LEU A 360 -0.49 -9.13 -8.88
CA LEU A 360 0.40 -8.81 -7.75
C LEU A 360 0.22 -9.80 -6.59
N SER A 361 -1.01 -10.13 -6.23
CA SER A 361 -1.32 -11.10 -5.16
C SER A 361 -0.83 -12.50 -5.52
N THR A 362 -1.01 -12.93 -6.76
CA THR A 362 -0.48 -14.20 -7.25
C THR A 362 1.05 -14.22 -7.25
N HIS A 363 1.68 -13.10 -7.61
CA HIS A 363 3.13 -12.94 -7.50
C HIS A 363 3.60 -12.89 -6.05
N LEU A 364 2.90 -12.18 -5.15
CA LEU A 364 3.24 -12.12 -3.73
C LEU A 364 3.01 -13.46 -3.02
N HIS A 365 1.92 -14.17 -3.30
CA HIS A 365 1.66 -15.51 -2.74
C HIS A 365 2.58 -16.57 -3.35
N GLN A 366 2.82 -16.55 -4.65
CA GLN A 366 3.80 -17.41 -5.29
C GLN A 366 5.23 -17.08 -4.84
N HIS A 367 5.54 -15.80 -4.57
CA HIS A 367 6.84 -15.41 -4.03
C HIS A 367 7.01 -15.87 -2.57
N SER A 368 6.02 -15.71 -1.69
CA SER A 368 6.14 -16.14 -0.30
C SER A 368 6.09 -17.67 -0.16
N GLU A 369 5.26 -18.38 -0.92
CA GLU A 369 5.30 -19.85 -0.99
C GLU A 369 6.59 -20.35 -1.66
N PHE A 370 7.04 -19.69 -2.72
CA PHE A 370 8.31 -19.99 -3.36
C PHE A 370 9.48 -19.69 -2.44
N GLU A 371 9.47 -18.55 -1.74
CA GLU A 371 10.51 -18.20 -0.75
C GLU A 371 10.55 -19.21 0.41
N SER A 372 9.42 -19.58 1.00
CA SER A 372 9.37 -20.58 2.06
C SER A 372 9.83 -21.96 1.55
N THR A 373 9.40 -22.39 0.37
CA THR A 373 9.82 -23.66 -0.26
C THR A 373 11.30 -23.64 -0.62
N TRP A 374 11.80 -22.52 -1.16
CA TRP A 374 13.22 -22.32 -1.43
C TRP A 374 14.07 -22.40 -0.16
N LEU A 375 13.68 -21.65 0.89
CA LEU A 375 14.35 -21.64 2.18
C LEU A 375 14.33 -23.03 2.84
N ALA A 376 13.24 -23.80 2.65
CA ALA A 376 13.17 -25.18 3.12
C ALA A 376 14.12 -26.11 2.36
N ALA A 377 14.18 -25.97 1.03
CA ALA A 377 15.01 -26.82 0.19
C ALA A 377 16.50 -26.62 0.44
N ARG A 378 16.94 -25.39 0.72
CA ARG A 378 18.36 -25.07 0.92
C ARG A 378 18.89 -25.40 2.30
N GLU A 379 18.05 -25.48 3.33
CA GLU A 379 18.46 -25.57 4.74
C GLU A 379 19.46 -26.69 5.03
N ALA A 380 19.26 -27.87 4.48
CA ALA A 380 20.19 -28.98 4.69
C ALA A 380 21.56 -28.72 4.03
N ALA A 381 21.58 -28.09 2.86
CA ALA A 381 22.81 -27.69 2.18
C ALA A 381 23.53 -26.56 2.94
N ASP A 382 22.76 -25.57 3.43
CA ASP A 382 23.25 -24.48 4.26
C ASP A 382 23.98 -25.02 5.51
N HIS A 383 23.34 -25.90 6.27
CA HIS A 383 23.90 -26.46 7.49
C HIS A 383 25.20 -27.29 7.23
N ARG A 384 25.25 -28.01 6.10
CA ARG A 384 26.46 -28.78 5.73
C ARG A 384 27.62 -27.89 5.29
N ALA A 385 27.33 -26.75 4.70
CA ALA A 385 28.33 -25.87 4.10
C ALA A 385 29.03 -24.96 5.13
N ARG A 386 28.36 -24.62 6.24
CA ARG A 386 28.86 -23.66 7.24
C ARG A 386 30.20 -24.03 7.82
N SER A 387 31.04 -23.02 8.05
CA SER A 387 32.35 -23.19 8.69
C SER A 387 32.21 -23.56 10.17
N GLN A 388 32.46 -24.82 10.49
CA GLN A 388 32.51 -25.26 11.88
C GLN A 388 33.60 -24.53 12.65
N GLY A 389 34.77 -24.27 12.02
CA GLY A 389 35.90 -23.60 12.66
C GLY A 389 35.55 -22.18 13.14
N LEU A 390 34.78 -21.40 12.34
CA LEU A 390 34.32 -20.06 12.77
C LEU A 390 33.25 -20.15 13.87
N THR A 391 32.36 -21.14 13.79
CA THR A 391 31.36 -21.40 14.83
C THR A 391 32.01 -21.76 16.17
N ASP A 392 33.06 -22.62 16.16
CA ASP A 392 33.80 -22.99 17.36
C ASP A 392 34.57 -21.80 17.96
N GLN A 393 35.17 -20.95 17.12
CA GLN A 393 35.84 -19.72 17.58
C GLN A 393 34.84 -18.75 18.22
N LEU A 394 33.67 -18.55 17.60
CA LEU A 394 32.63 -17.74 18.19
C LEU A 394 32.18 -18.28 19.54
N ASN A 395 31.90 -19.58 19.63
CA ASN A 395 31.47 -20.21 20.88
C ASN A 395 32.53 -20.04 21.99
N HIS A 396 33.80 -20.20 21.67
CA HIS A 396 34.89 -19.97 22.62
C HIS A 396 34.95 -18.51 23.09
N TRP A 397 34.77 -17.56 22.19
CA TRP A 397 34.73 -16.13 22.53
C TRP A 397 33.52 -15.79 23.43
N LEU A 398 32.32 -16.32 23.13
CA LEU A 398 31.12 -16.13 23.93
C LEU A 398 31.26 -16.72 25.33
N LEU A 399 31.86 -17.93 25.46
CA LEU A 399 32.14 -18.57 26.75
C LEU A 399 33.07 -17.70 27.60
N ASN A 400 34.19 -17.23 27.03
CA ASN A 400 35.13 -16.37 27.73
C ASN A 400 34.46 -15.04 28.17
N ARG A 401 33.60 -14.47 27.34
CA ARG A 401 32.86 -13.26 27.66
C ARG A 401 31.86 -13.52 28.79
N TYR A 402 31.12 -14.62 28.74
CA TYR A 402 30.15 -15.01 29.77
C TYR A 402 30.86 -15.29 31.12
N ASP A 403 31.93 -16.04 31.12
CA ASP A 403 32.71 -16.36 32.32
C ASP A 403 33.40 -15.11 32.92
N GLY A 404 33.72 -14.14 32.12
CA GLY A 404 34.28 -12.85 32.54
C GLY A 404 33.28 -11.90 33.23
N LEU A 405 31.97 -12.21 33.20
CA LEU A 405 30.96 -11.45 33.92
C LEU A 405 31.01 -11.70 35.43
N SER A 406 30.68 -10.72 36.24
CA SER A 406 30.54 -10.95 37.69
C SER A 406 29.31 -11.87 37.94
N PRO A 407 29.32 -12.67 39.03
CA PRO A 407 28.18 -13.56 39.33
C PRO A 407 26.82 -12.85 39.45
N GLU A 408 26.83 -11.57 39.81
CA GLU A 408 25.62 -10.72 39.89
C GLU A 408 25.15 -10.18 38.53
N SER A 409 26.03 -10.28 37.51
CA SER A 409 25.80 -9.78 36.13
C SER A 409 25.67 -10.93 35.11
N HIS A 410 25.59 -12.17 35.56
CA HIS A 410 25.36 -13.32 34.68
C HIS A 410 23.94 -13.23 34.07
N TYR A 411 23.84 -12.78 32.83
CA TYR A 411 22.62 -12.76 32.04
C TYR A 411 22.79 -13.61 30.76
N PRO A 412 21.73 -14.15 30.18
CA PRO A 412 21.82 -14.85 28.91
C PRO A 412 22.37 -13.94 27.81
N MET A 413 23.28 -14.44 26.98
CA MET A 413 23.85 -13.71 25.84
C MET A 413 22.73 -13.28 24.88
N GLN A 414 22.72 -12.00 24.53
CA GLN A 414 21.72 -11.41 23.64
C GLN A 414 22.16 -11.62 22.18
N ILE A 415 21.44 -12.43 21.44
CA ILE A 415 21.73 -12.76 20.04
C ILE A 415 20.66 -12.12 19.15
N VAL A 416 21.11 -11.42 18.12
CA VAL A 416 20.22 -10.82 17.12
C VAL A 416 20.45 -11.50 15.78
N ASP A 417 19.41 -12.10 15.23
CA ASP A 417 19.41 -12.73 13.90
C ASP A 417 18.69 -11.83 12.90
N ILE A 418 19.42 -11.30 11.92
CA ILE A 418 18.92 -10.36 10.91
C ILE A 418 18.59 -11.12 9.63
N GLY A 419 17.38 -10.89 9.09
CA GLY A 419 16.88 -11.63 7.93
C GLY A 419 16.70 -13.11 8.29
N THR A 420 16.08 -13.36 9.45
CA THR A 420 15.99 -14.71 10.04
C THR A 420 15.24 -15.72 9.17
N GLY A 421 14.40 -15.24 8.23
CA GLY A 421 13.56 -16.10 7.41
C GLY A 421 12.76 -17.10 8.25
N ARG A 422 12.90 -18.39 7.97
CA ARG A 422 12.25 -19.49 8.69
C ARG A 422 12.99 -19.92 9.98
N GLY A 423 13.97 -19.14 10.47
CA GLY A 423 14.73 -19.46 11.66
C GLY A 423 15.84 -20.53 11.48
N SER A 424 16.23 -20.84 10.26
CA SER A 424 17.25 -21.86 9.97
C SER A 424 18.60 -21.56 10.64
N ASN A 425 18.97 -20.28 10.70
CA ASN A 425 20.20 -19.85 11.35
C ASN A 425 20.16 -20.11 12.86
N ALA A 426 19.05 -19.79 13.53
CA ALA A 426 18.84 -20.07 14.95
C ALA A 426 18.82 -21.58 15.23
N ILE A 427 18.14 -22.39 14.39
CA ILE A 427 18.10 -23.85 14.51
C ILE A 427 19.52 -24.46 14.48
N PHE A 428 20.40 -23.89 13.66
CA PHE A 428 21.79 -24.34 13.60
C PHE A 428 22.62 -23.88 14.83
N LEU A 429 22.50 -22.60 15.20
CA LEU A 429 23.37 -21.98 16.20
C LEU A 429 22.97 -22.28 17.64
N VAL A 430 21.68 -22.38 17.97
CA VAL A 430 21.22 -22.64 19.35
C VAL A 430 21.89 -23.86 19.97
N PRO A 431 21.94 -25.04 19.33
CA PRO A 431 22.64 -26.20 19.89
C PRO A 431 24.17 -26.11 19.82
N ALA A 432 24.74 -25.26 18.95
CA ALA A 432 26.16 -25.09 18.78
C ALA A 432 26.82 -24.18 19.84
N LEU A 433 26.05 -23.19 20.33
CA LEU A 433 26.52 -22.21 21.31
C LEU A 433 26.30 -22.74 22.74
N GLN A 434 27.35 -22.83 23.54
CA GLN A 434 27.34 -23.45 24.88
C GLN A 434 27.15 -22.42 26.01
N VAL A 435 26.53 -21.28 25.72
CA VAL A 435 26.20 -20.24 26.71
C VAL A 435 24.69 -20.12 26.87
N PRO A 436 24.18 -19.66 28.03
CA PRO A 436 22.79 -19.23 28.14
C PRO A 436 22.53 -18.11 27.14
N GLN A 437 21.45 -18.20 26.39
CA GLN A 437 21.19 -17.33 25.25
C GLN A 437 19.73 -16.90 25.18
N THR A 438 19.49 -15.68 24.68
CA THR A 438 18.18 -15.15 24.29
C THR A 438 18.28 -14.59 22.88
N TRP A 439 17.23 -14.77 22.10
CA TRP A 439 17.23 -14.42 20.69
C TRP A 439 16.22 -13.36 20.35
N LEU A 440 16.63 -12.41 19.50
CA LEU A 440 15.77 -11.50 18.80
C LEU A 440 15.91 -11.75 17.30
N ALA A 441 14.87 -12.24 16.68
CA ALA A 441 14.80 -12.52 15.25
C ALA A 441 14.11 -11.36 14.52
N LEU A 442 14.82 -10.76 13.56
CA LEU A 442 14.37 -9.63 12.77
C LEU A 442 14.17 -10.05 11.31
N ASP A 443 13.01 -9.81 10.76
CA ASP A 443 12.69 -10.00 9.34
C ASP A 443 11.57 -9.06 8.93
N GLN A 444 11.49 -8.71 7.65
CA GLN A 444 10.36 -7.93 7.12
C GLN A 444 9.10 -8.80 6.92
N ASP A 445 9.26 -10.11 6.73
CA ASP A 445 8.15 -11.04 6.50
C ASP A 445 7.62 -11.62 7.82
N SER A 446 6.44 -11.16 8.22
CA SER A 446 5.77 -11.64 9.43
C SER A 446 5.28 -13.09 9.36
N ALA A 447 5.13 -13.68 8.15
CA ALA A 447 4.75 -15.08 7.98
C ALA A 447 5.95 -15.99 8.24
N LEU A 448 7.12 -15.64 7.70
CA LEU A 448 8.39 -16.34 7.97
C LEU A 448 8.76 -16.26 9.45
N LEU A 449 8.59 -15.09 10.09
CA LEU A 449 8.83 -14.93 11.53
C LEU A 449 7.94 -15.82 12.40
N ARG A 450 6.65 -15.98 12.05
CA ARG A 450 5.76 -16.91 12.76
C ARG A 450 6.21 -18.36 12.61
N GLU A 451 6.63 -18.74 11.42
CA GLU A 451 7.19 -20.06 11.15
C GLU A 451 8.50 -20.28 11.95
N ALA A 452 9.40 -19.28 11.96
CA ALA A 452 10.62 -19.31 12.74
C ALA A 452 10.34 -19.54 14.24
N GLY A 453 9.38 -18.78 14.82
CA GLY A 453 8.98 -18.95 16.22
C GLY A 453 8.50 -20.36 16.52
N GLN A 454 7.61 -20.92 15.68
CA GLN A 454 7.12 -22.30 15.84
C GLN A 454 8.23 -23.36 15.75
N ARG A 455 9.21 -23.14 14.88
CA ARG A 455 10.31 -24.09 14.66
C ARG A 455 11.36 -24.04 15.76
N VAL A 456 11.62 -22.86 16.33
CA VAL A 456 12.61 -22.67 17.40
C VAL A 456 12.04 -23.02 18.78
N ASP A 457 10.73 -23.01 18.95
CA ASP A 457 10.03 -23.32 20.23
C ASP A 457 10.47 -24.66 20.86
N CYS A 458 10.85 -25.65 20.04
CA CYS A 458 11.36 -26.93 20.50
C CYS A 458 12.78 -26.91 21.06
N LEU A 459 13.50 -25.78 20.95
CA LEU A 459 14.91 -25.67 21.40
C LEU A 459 15.04 -25.10 22.83
N ASP A 460 13.93 -24.78 23.48
CA ASP A 460 13.84 -24.30 24.87
C ASP A 460 14.72 -23.07 25.16
N VAL A 461 14.73 -22.11 24.22
CA VAL A 461 15.39 -20.81 24.37
C VAL A 461 14.40 -19.67 24.22
N PRO A 462 14.53 -18.57 24.99
CA PRO A 462 13.73 -17.36 24.75
C PRO A 462 13.98 -16.83 23.33
N PHE A 463 12.92 -16.76 22.51
CA PHE A 463 12.99 -16.35 21.10
C PHE A 463 11.90 -15.32 20.80
N GLU A 464 12.30 -14.06 20.70
CA GLU A 464 11.43 -12.97 20.31
C GLU A 464 11.50 -12.75 18.80
N THR A 465 10.36 -12.55 18.16
CA THR A 465 10.26 -12.20 16.73
C THR A 465 9.75 -10.78 16.56
N ARG A 466 10.40 -9.99 15.67
CA ARG A 466 9.99 -8.61 15.42
C ARG A 466 9.99 -8.32 13.92
N PRO A 467 8.79 -8.03 13.33
CA PRO A 467 8.71 -7.66 11.93
C PRO A 467 9.29 -6.25 11.73
N VAL A 468 10.36 -6.15 10.95
CA VAL A 468 11.01 -4.88 10.64
C VAL A 468 11.80 -4.98 9.33
N GLN A 469 11.68 -3.96 8.50
CA GLN A 469 12.61 -3.75 7.39
C GLN A 469 13.77 -2.90 7.91
N LEU A 470 14.98 -3.48 7.98
CA LEU A 470 16.17 -2.77 8.37
C LEU A 470 16.69 -1.93 7.21
N THR A 471 16.94 -0.64 7.50
CA THR A 471 17.54 0.32 6.57
C THR A 471 18.78 0.94 7.21
N SER A 472 19.64 1.59 6.43
CA SER A 472 20.78 2.35 6.95
C SER A 472 20.38 3.39 8.00
N GLU A 473 19.18 3.97 7.88
CA GLU A 473 18.70 5.05 8.76
C GLU A 473 18.14 4.52 10.09
N ASN A 474 17.56 3.31 10.13
CA ASN A 474 16.92 2.78 11.33
C ASN A 474 17.74 1.70 12.05
N MET A 475 18.85 1.22 11.49
CA MET A 475 19.69 0.14 12.01
C MET A 475 20.03 0.33 13.48
N GLU A 476 20.56 1.48 13.84
CA GLU A 476 20.97 1.81 15.21
C GLU A 476 19.82 1.75 16.23
N GLN A 477 18.61 2.11 15.81
CA GLN A 477 17.42 2.15 16.68
C GLN A 477 16.77 0.77 16.84
N GLN A 478 16.86 -0.08 15.82
CA GLN A 478 16.19 -1.38 15.81
C GLN A 478 17.01 -2.47 16.52
N LEU A 479 18.33 -2.35 16.55
CA LEU A 479 19.20 -3.29 17.25
C LEU A 479 19.26 -2.99 18.75
N PRO A 480 19.11 -3.99 19.64
CA PRO A 480 19.27 -3.82 21.09
C PRO A 480 20.65 -3.26 21.44
N ARG A 481 20.73 -2.41 22.44
CA ARG A 481 22.01 -1.83 22.90
C ARG A 481 22.96 -2.87 23.50
N GLU A 482 22.42 -3.98 23.98
CA GLU A 482 23.11 -5.04 24.72
C GLU A 482 23.29 -6.32 23.87
N ALA A 483 23.29 -6.18 22.53
CA ALA A 483 23.53 -7.33 21.64
C ALA A 483 24.97 -7.83 21.80
N ASP A 484 25.15 -9.08 22.22
CA ASP A 484 26.46 -9.73 22.32
C ASP A 484 26.89 -10.32 20.97
N LEU A 485 25.94 -10.82 20.18
CA LEU A 485 26.14 -11.37 18.85
C LEU A 485 25.11 -10.81 17.88
N ILE A 486 25.56 -10.37 16.72
CA ILE A 486 24.73 -10.08 15.55
C ILE A 486 25.04 -11.12 14.49
N THR A 487 24.02 -11.81 13.98
CA THR A 487 24.19 -12.86 12.96
C THR A 487 23.22 -12.70 11.82
N ALA A 488 23.59 -13.16 10.64
CA ALA A 488 22.75 -13.24 9.45
C ALA A 488 23.20 -14.38 8.55
N SER A 489 22.28 -14.95 7.79
CA SER A 489 22.55 -16.04 6.85
C SER A 489 22.03 -15.70 5.47
N ALA A 490 22.90 -15.72 4.44
CA ALA A 490 22.57 -15.48 3.04
C ALA A 490 21.79 -14.17 2.80
N LEU A 491 22.27 -13.09 3.39
CA LEU A 491 21.59 -11.79 3.39
C LEU A 491 22.46 -10.68 2.79
N ILE A 492 23.75 -10.61 3.14
CA ILE A 492 24.53 -9.39 2.87
C ILE A 492 24.85 -9.16 1.39
N ASP A 493 24.78 -10.18 0.56
CA ASP A 493 24.92 -10.06 -0.89
C ASP A 493 23.71 -9.36 -1.55
N LEU A 494 22.62 -9.17 -0.81
CA LEU A 494 21.39 -8.50 -1.29
C LEU A 494 21.30 -7.03 -0.87
N VAL A 495 22.25 -6.51 -0.06
CA VAL A 495 22.18 -5.16 0.50
C VAL A 495 23.22 -4.21 -0.11
N SER A 496 23.03 -2.91 0.10
CA SER A 496 23.92 -1.86 -0.38
C SER A 496 25.09 -1.59 0.58
N GLU A 497 26.15 -0.94 0.09
CA GLU A 497 27.30 -0.53 0.92
C GLU A 497 26.89 0.39 2.10
N PRO A 498 26.02 1.43 1.95
CA PRO A 498 25.55 2.21 3.09
C PRO A 498 24.82 1.40 4.17
N TRP A 499 24.17 0.30 3.77
CA TRP A 499 23.51 -0.59 4.71
C TRP A 499 24.54 -1.40 5.52
N LEU A 500 25.59 -1.91 4.88
CA LEU A 500 26.70 -2.60 5.57
C LEU A 500 27.51 -1.67 6.48
N ASP A 501 27.73 -0.43 6.07
CA ASP A 501 28.37 0.59 6.89
C ASP A 501 27.57 0.85 8.18
N ALA A 502 26.25 1.04 8.06
CA ALA A 502 25.38 1.20 9.22
C ALA A 502 25.38 -0.02 10.15
N LEU A 503 25.46 -1.25 9.59
CA LEU A 503 25.57 -2.49 10.37
C LEU A 503 26.90 -2.58 11.11
N ALA A 504 28.01 -2.28 10.45
CA ALA A 504 29.35 -2.29 11.05
C ALA A 504 29.46 -1.27 12.19
N LEU A 505 28.99 -0.04 12.00
CA LEU A 505 28.93 1.00 13.02
C LEU A 505 28.04 0.58 14.21
N ALA A 506 26.88 0.00 13.94
CA ALA A 506 25.97 -0.47 14.99
C ALA A 506 26.60 -1.61 15.81
N ALA A 507 27.31 -2.55 15.19
CA ALA A 507 28.04 -3.60 15.88
C ALA A 507 29.19 -3.03 16.72
N ALA A 508 29.97 -2.09 16.16
CA ALA A 508 31.08 -1.43 16.85
C ALA A 508 30.63 -0.66 18.09
N GLY A 509 29.54 0.12 17.99
CA GLY A 509 28.97 0.85 19.12
C GLY A 509 28.53 -0.04 20.28
N ARG A 510 28.19 -1.31 20.01
CA ARG A 510 27.74 -2.33 20.97
C ARG A 510 28.87 -3.24 21.45
N LYS A 511 29.98 -3.26 20.73
CA LYS A 511 31.04 -4.27 20.87
C LYS A 511 30.49 -5.69 20.71
N SER A 512 29.58 -5.88 19.78
CA SER A 512 28.99 -7.17 19.45
C SER A 512 29.97 -7.99 18.61
N ALA A 513 30.05 -9.30 18.82
CA ALA A 513 30.59 -10.19 17.79
C ALA A 513 29.64 -10.24 16.58
N MET A 514 30.18 -10.55 15.41
CA MET A 514 29.39 -10.79 14.22
C MET A 514 29.71 -12.14 13.61
N LEU A 515 28.66 -12.89 13.25
CA LEU A 515 28.78 -14.12 12.45
C LEU A 515 27.82 -14.01 11.26
N ILE A 516 28.38 -13.72 10.09
CA ILE A 516 27.64 -13.61 8.85
C ILE A 516 28.02 -14.79 7.96
N VAL A 517 27.02 -15.57 7.54
CA VAL A 517 27.31 -16.86 6.89
C VAL A 517 26.62 -16.98 5.54
N LEU A 518 27.18 -17.85 4.68
CA LEU A 518 26.61 -18.25 3.39
C LEU A 518 26.37 -17.05 2.44
N SER A 519 27.28 -16.07 2.46
CA SER A 519 27.25 -14.96 1.51
C SER A 519 27.78 -15.42 0.16
N TYR A 520 27.03 -15.21 -0.91
CA TYR A 520 27.42 -15.63 -2.25
C TYR A 520 28.72 -14.96 -2.71
N ALA A 521 29.68 -15.75 -3.19
CA ALA A 521 31.02 -15.29 -3.58
C ALA A 521 31.22 -15.14 -5.10
N GLY A 522 30.15 -15.04 -5.89
CA GLY A 522 30.20 -14.73 -7.33
C GLY A 522 30.63 -15.90 -8.22
N HIS A 523 30.76 -17.10 -7.68
CA HIS A 523 31.28 -18.22 -8.45
C HIS A 523 30.49 -19.49 -8.22
N PHE A 524 30.20 -20.19 -9.32
CA PHE A 524 29.69 -21.55 -9.30
C PHE A 524 30.26 -22.37 -10.45
N GLU A 525 30.33 -23.65 -10.24
CA GLU A 525 30.88 -24.64 -11.20
C GLU A 525 29.90 -25.80 -11.34
N LEU A 526 29.76 -26.32 -12.56
CA LEU A 526 28.97 -27.52 -12.84
C LEU A 526 29.83 -28.58 -13.50
N SER A 527 29.71 -29.81 -13.04
CA SER A 527 30.41 -30.95 -13.62
C SER A 527 29.39 -32.01 -14.09
N PRO A 528 29.48 -32.45 -15.36
CA PRO A 528 30.43 -32.06 -16.42
C PRO A 528 30.22 -30.61 -16.93
N GLU A 529 31.30 -30.00 -17.45
CA GLU A 529 31.25 -28.64 -17.99
C GLU A 529 30.35 -28.52 -19.22
N HIS A 530 29.75 -27.34 -19.42
CA HIS A 530 28.96 -26.97 -20.60
C HIS A 530 29.46 -25.63 -21.17
N PRO A 531 29.52 -25.46 -22.50
CA PRO A 531 30.01 -24.24 -23.13
C PRO A 531 29.32 -22.94 -22.71
N ASP A 532 28.08 -23.03 -22.20
CA ASP A 532 27.28 -21.87 -21.79
C ASP A 532 27.32 -21.59 -20.28
N ASP A 533 28.07 -22.35 -19.47
CA ASP A 533 28.16 -22.11 -18.02
C ASP A 533 28.68 -20.72 -17.69
N GLU A 534 29.72 -20.26 -18.38
CA GLU A 534 30.30 -18.94 -18.20
C GLU A 534 29.32 -17.81 -18.60
N LEU A 535 28.47 -18.04 -19.62
CA LEU A 535 27.44 -17.08 -19.98
C LEU A 535 26.40 -16.94 -18.87
N VAL A 536 25.91 -18.07 -18.34
CA VAL A 536 24.94 -18.10 -17.24
C VAL A 536 25.52 -17.41 -16.03
N LYS A 537 26.73 -17.75 -15.60
CA LYS A 537 27.42 -17.14 -14.45
C LYS A 537 27.57 -15.62 -14.61
N THR A 538 28.00 -15.16 -15.77
CA THR A 538 28.17 -13.72 -16.04
C THR A 538 26.83 -12.98 -15.91
N LEU A 539 25.75 -13.52 -16.44
CA LEU A 539 24.43 -12.89 -16.42
C LEU A 539 23.83 -12.92 -15.00
N VAL A 540 23.98 -14.02 -14.26
CA VAL A 540 23.57 -14.12 -12.86
C VAL A 540 24.30 -13.09 -12.00
N ASN A 541 25.62 -12.98 -12.09
CA ASN A 541 26.40 -12.01 -11.33
C ASN A 541 25.97 -10.57 -11.66
N ARG A 542 25.68 -10.26 -12.94
CA ARG A 542 25.16 -8.95 -13.32
C ARG A 542 23.80 -8.67 -12.66
N HIS A 543 22.93 -9.68 -12.59
CA HIS A 543 21.63 -9.55 -11.94
C HIS A 543 21.76 -9.33 -10.42
N GLN A 544 22.77 -9.92 -9.79
CA GLN A 544 23.02 -9.74 -8.34
C GLN A 544 23.33 -8.31 -7.93
N HIS A 545 23.91 -7.49 -8.81
CA HIS A 545 24.16 -6.05 -8.57
C HIS A 545 22.93 -5.15 -8.78
N GLY A 546 21.77 -5.71 -9.13
CA GLY A 546 20.53 -4.94 -9.27
C GLY A 546 20.01 -4.42 -7.93
N ASP A 547 19.14 -3.40 -7.97
CA ASP A 547 18.44 -2.93 -6.77
C ASP A 547 17.46 -4.00 -6.29
N LYS A 548 17.61 -4.43 -5.04
CA LYS A 548 16.76 -5.42 -4.38
C LYS A 548 15.78 -4.78 -3.38
N GLY A 549 15.51 -3.46 -3.52
CA GLY A 549 14.62 -2.71 -2.64
C GLY A 549 15.32 -1.99 -1.47
N ILE A 550 16.66 -2.13 -1.37
CA ILE A 550 17.49 -1.50 -0.33
C ILE A 550 18.71 -0.79 -0.98
N GLY A 551 18.55 -0.32 -2.22
CA GLY A 551 19.61 0.24 -3.05
C GLY A 551 20.35 -0.80 -3.90
N ALA A 552 21.35 -0.37 -4.68
CA ALA A 552 22.16 -1.28 -5.50
C ALA A 552 22.88 -2.30 -4.61
N ALA A 553 22.58 -3.58 -4.82
CA ALA A 553 23.18 -4.65 -4.05
C ALA A 553 24.67 -4.83 -4.37
N LEU A 554 25.47 -5.14 -3.35
CA LEU A 554 26.91 -5.41 -3.52
C LEU A 554 27.18 -6.77 -4.18
N GLY A 555 26.22 -7.70 -4.09
CA GLY A 555 26.41 -9.03 -4.64
C GLY A 555 27.66 -9.73 -4.07
N PRO A 556 28.52 -10.30 -4.92
CA PRO A 556 29.69 -11.08 -4.49
C PRO A 556 30.73 -10.32 -3.65
N GLU A 557 30.77 -9.00 -3.75
CA GLU A 557 31.75 -8.16 -3.05
C GLU A 557 31.38 -7.89 -1.59
N ALA A 558 30.16 -8.20 -1.18
CA ALA A 558 29.61 -7.84 0.14
C ALA A 558 30.46 -8.31 1.32
N SER A 559 30.97 -9.55 1.28
CA SER A 559 31.82 -10.09 2.36
C SER A 559 33.14 -9.34 2.50
N THR A 560 33.77 -8.93 1.39
CA THR A 560 35.01 -8.17 1.39
C THR A 560 34.78 -6.74 1.88
N VAL A 561 33.71 -6.10 1.42
CA VAL A 561 33.34 -4.74 1.86
C VAL A 561 33.04 -4.74 3.37
N LEU A 562 32.28 -5.71 3.86
CA LEU A 562 31.99 -5.82 5.31
C LEU A 562 33.26 -6.08 6.13
N GLN A 563 34.19 -6.93 5.64
CA GLN A 563 35.49 -7.15 6.27
C GLN A 563 36.26 -5.83 6.41
N ASP A 564 36.39 -5.05 5.35
CA ASP A 564 37.14 -3.79 5.37
C ASP A 564 36.50 -2.75 6.32
N LEU A 565 35.17 -2.66 6.35
CA LEU A 565 34.44 -1.79 7.28
C LEU A 565 34.71 -2.20 8.74
N LEU A 566 34.60 -3.48 9.07
CA LEU A 566 34.81 -3.98 10.44
C LEU A 566 36.26 -3.88 10.88
N VAL A 567 37.23 -4.10 9.99
CA VAL A 567 38.67 -3.89 10.27
C VAL A 567 38.93 -2.40 10.58
N THR A 568 38.26 -1.47 9.86
CA THR A 568 38.37 -0.05 10.15
C THR A 568 37.85 0.31 11.53
N GLU A 569 36.81 -0.38 12.02
CA GLU A 569 36.29 -0.27 13.38
C GLU A 569 37.12 -1.05 14.44
N GLY A 570 38.25 -1.62 14.05
CA GLY A 570 39.18 -2.30 14.95
C GLY A 570 38.86 -3.76 15.24
N TYR A 571 37.96 -4.39 14.50
CA TYR A 571 37.61 -5.79 14.64
C TYR A 571 38.72 -6.72 14.11
N ARG A 572 38.87 -7.87 14.75
CA ARG A 572 39.57 -9.01 14.16
C ARG A 572 38.58 -9.78 13.30
N VAL A 573 38.78 -9.80 11.99
CA VAL A 573 37.88 -10.45 11.04
C VAL A 573 38.57 -11.68 10.42
N GLU A 574 37.84 -12.79 10.35
CA GLU A 574 38.25 -14.02 9.71
C GLU A 574 37.21 -14.48 8.71
N LEU A 575 37.65 -14.86 7.50
CA LEU A 575 36.82 -15.41 6.44
C LEU A 575 37.11 -16.90 6.26
N ALA A 576 36.05 -17.66 5.99
CA ALA A 576 36.18 -19.08 5.64
C ALA A 576 35.25 -19.39 4.44
N GLU A 577 35.70 -20.30 3.57
CA GLU A 577 34.86 -20.83 2.51
C GLU A 577 33.76 -21.73 3.07
N SER A 578 32.55 -21.58 2.57
CA SER A 578 31.35 -22.36 2.91
C SER A 578 30.58 -22.81 1.67
N PRO A 579 31.21 -23.60 0.77
CA PRO A 579 30.62 -23.94 -0.52
C PRO A 579 29.45 -24.91 -0.36
N TRP A 580 28.37 -24.70 -1.11
CA TRP A 580 27.43 -25.77 -1.39
C TRP A 580 28.09 -26.78 -2.35
N ILE A 581 27.94 -28.05 -2.06
CA ILE A 581 28.24 -29.15 -2.97
C ILE A 581 26.94 -29.94 -3.11
N LEU A 582 26.27 -29.74 -4.27
CA LEU A 582 24.97 -30.34 -4.54
C LEU A 582 25.15 -31.52 -5.49
N ASP A 583 24.64 -32.65 -5.09
CA ASP A 583 24.63 -33.89 -5.88
C ASP A 583 23.22 -34.50 -5.99
N GLY A 584 23.13 -35.76 -6.33
CA GLY A 584 21.84 -36.46 -6.50
C GLY A 584 20.92 -36.42 -5.27
N ALA A 585 21.44 -36.22 -4.06
CA ALA A 585 20.67 -36.10 -2.82
C ALA A 585 19.95 -34.71 -2.75
N ASP A 586 20.51 -33.71 -3.41
CA ASP A 586 20.01 -32.32 -3.39
C ASP A 586 19.19 -31.98 -4.66
N HIS A 587 18.61 -32.97 -5.33
CA HIS A 587 17.94 -32.85 -6.64
C HIS A 587 16.93 -31.70 -6.69
N ALA A 588 16.08 -31.57 -5.67
CA ALA A 588 15.06 -30.52 -5.60
C ALA A 588 15.68 -29.12 -5.54
N LEU A 589 16.69 -28.94 -4.68
CA LEU A 589 17.42 -27.68 -4.54
C LEU A 589 18.17 -27.32 -5.83
N ALA A 590 18.90 -28.25 -6.41
CA ALA A 590 19.66 -28.07 -7.65
C ALA A 590 18.75 -27.62 -8.80
N LYS A 591 17.57 -28.23 -8.94
CA LYS A 591 16.57 -27.86 -9.95
C LYS A 591 16.04 -26.45 -9.76
N MET A 592 15.66 -26.08 -8.53
CA MET A 592 15.17 -24.73 -8.19
C MET A 592 16.26 -23.68 -8.41
N LEU A 593 17.50 -23.97 -8.02
CA LEU A 593 18.66 -23.09 -8.18
C LEU A 593 18.92 -22.78 -9.66
N MET A 594 19.00 -23.82 -10.50
CA MET A 594 19.22 -23.64 -11.94
C MET A 594 18.08 -22.89 -12.62
N GLN A 595 16.84 -23.11 -12.19
CA GLN A 595 15.69 -22.33 -12.69
C GLN A 595 15.85 -20.86 -12.35
N GLY A 596 16.13 -20.52 -11.08
CA GLY A 596 16.35 -19.13 -10.64
C GLY A 596 17.51 -18.45 -11.38
N TRP A 597 18.61 -19.19 -11.67
CA TRP A 597 19.70 -18.65 -12.48
C TRP A 597 19.26 -18.28 -13.89
N ILE A 598 18.43 -19.14 -14.53
CA ILE A 598 17.97 -18.90 -15.90
C ILE A 598 16.97 -17.74 -15.93
N ASP A 599 16.08 -17.63 -14.96
CA ASP A 599 15.14 -16.51 -14.85
C ASP A 599 15.90 -15.19 -14.74
N ALA A 600 16.86 -15.10 -13.81
CA ALA A 600 17.76 -13.95 -13.65
C ALA A 600 18.59 -13.64 -14.92
N ALA A 601 19.08 -14.69 -15.61
CA ALA A 601 19.87 -14.52 -16.83
C ALA A 601 19.03 -14.03 -18.01
N ILE A 602 17.78 -14.47 -18.14
CA ILE A 602 16.84 -14.01 -19.18
C ILE A 602 16.46 -12.55 -18.95
N GLU A 603 16.23 -12.12 -17.70
CA GLU A 603 16.01 -10.70 -17.38
C GLU A 603 17.17 -9.82 -17.84
N GLN A 604 18.41 -10.28 -17.66
CA GLN A 604 19.61 -9.55 -18.09
C GLN A 604 19.86 -9.62 -19.62
N SER A 605 19.39 -10.65 -20.27
CA SER A 605 19.64 -10.90 -21.69
C SER A 605 18.45 -11.62 -22.37
N PRO A 606 17.32 -10.92 -22.61
CA PRO A 606 16.12 -11.53 -23.22
C PRO A 606 16.38 -12.15 -24.59
N HIS A 607 17.31 -11.63 -25.38
CA HIS A 607 17.69 -12.17 -26.67
C HIS A 607 18.44 -13.52 -26.59
N SER A 608 18.92 -13.91 -25.41
CA SER A 608 19.58 -15.18 -25.15
C SER A 608 18.62 -16.27 -24.64
N ALA A 609 17.32 -15.99 -24.49
CA ALA A 609 16.34 -16.86 -23.85
C ALA A 609 16.32 -18.29 -24.42
N ASP A 610 16.33 -18.47 -25.75
CA ASP A 610 16.36 -19.79 -26.39
C ASP A 610 17.65 -20.59 -26.08
N ARG A 611 18.78 -19.90 -25.97
CA ARG A 611 20.09 -20.50 -25.65
C ARG A 611 20.12 -20.94 -24.19
N LEU A 612 19.64 -20.08 -23.29
CA LEU A 612 19.53 -20.32 -21.86
C LEU A 612 18.54 -21.45 -21.53
N SER A 613 17.41 -21.51 -22.24
CA SER A 613 16.43 -22.59 -22.10
C SER A 613 17.00 -23.96 -22.53
N ARG A 614 17.82 -24.00 -23.59
CA ARG A 614 18.51 -25.24 -24.00
C ARG A 614 19.54 -25.69 -22.93
N TRP A 615 20.29 -24.75 -22.39
CA TRP A 615 21.22 -25.04 -21.30
C TRP A 615 20.47 -25.66 -20.11
N LEU A 616 19.38 -25.04 -19.64
CA LEU A 616 18.57 -25.56 -18.52
C LEU A 616 18.03 -26.97 -18.80
N LYS A 617 17.54 -27.21 -20.03
CA LYS A 617 17.05 -28.54 -20.43
C LYS A 617 18.15 -29.60 -20.34
N THR A 618 19.35 -29.30 -20.82
CA THR A 618 20.50 -30.19 -20.75
C THR A 618 20.90 -30.48 -19.31
N ARG A 619 20.95 -29.44 -18.46
CA ARG A 619 21.33 -29.57 -17.04
C ARG A 619 20.29 -30.37 -16.25
N ASN A 620 18.99 -30.13 -16.48
CA ASN A 620 17.92 -30.91 -15.87
C ASN A 620 17.97 -32.41 -16.28
N GLN A 621 18.37 -32.71 -17.52
CA GLN A 621 18.56 -34.10 -17.96
C GLN A 621 19.74 -34.72 -17.20
N GLN A 622 20.90 -34.08 -17.14
CA GLN A 622 22.08 -34.57 -16.40
C GLN A 622 21.76 -34.77 -14.91
N LEU A 623 21.00 -33.82 -14.31
CA LEU A 623 20.56 -33.95 -12.93
C LEU A 623 19.66 -35.18 -12.73
N SER A 624 18.72 -35.45 -13.66
CA SER A 624 17.83 -36.60 -13.57
C SER A 624 18.55 -37.95 -13.78
N GLU A 625 19.67 -37.95 -14.51
CA GLU A 625 20.53 -39.10 -14.75
C GLU A 625 21.54 -39.34 -13.59
N GLY A 626 21.65 -38.39 -12.64
CA GLY A 626 22.59 -38.45 -11.52
C GLY A 626 24.01 -38.07 -11.90
N ASP A 627 24.22 -37.46 -13.06
CA ASP A 627 25.54 -37.15 -13.63
C ASP A 627 25.92 -35.66 -13.43
N LEU A 628 25.16 -34.89 -12.61
CA LEU A 628 25.43 -33.48 -12.38
C LEU A 628 25.86 -33.23 -10.92
N THR A 629 26.98 -32.56 -10.77
CA THR A 629 27.40 -31.95 -9.50
C THR A 629 27.48 -30.43 -9.68
N ILE A 630 26.93 -29.68 -8.73
CA ILE A 630 26.96 -28.21 -8.70
C ILE A 630 27.75 -27.79 -7.44
N VAL A 631 28.74 -26.93 -7.63
CA VAL A 631 29.46 -26.28 -6.53
C VAL A 631 29.14 -24.79 -6.58
N VAL A 632 28.60 -24.24 -5.49
CA VAL A 632 28.34 -22.79 -5.36
C VAL A 632 29.21 -22.25 -4.24
N ARG A 633 30.03 -21.24 -4.55
CA ARG A 633 30.97 -20.65 -3.58
C ARG A 633 30.23 -19.64 -2.71
N HIS A 634 30.37 -19.82 -1.40
CA HIS A 634 29.95 -18.88 -0.37
C HIS A 634 31.11 -18.62 0.61
N LEU A 635 30.97 -17.51 1.34
CA LEU A 635 31.91 -17.13 2.41
C LEU A 635 31.13 -16.96 3.72
N ASP A 636 31.72 -17.45 4.79
CA ASP A 636 31.35 -17.16 6.17
C ASP A 636 32.36 -16.17 6.76
N LEU A 637 31.87 -15.20 7.53
CA LEU A 637 32.63 -14.14 8.16
C LEU A 637 32.40 -14.17 9.67
N LEU A 638 33.48 -14.27 10.46
CA LEU A 638 33.47 -14.02 11.90
C LEU A 638 34.23 -12.73 12.18
N ALA A 639 33.62 -11.82 12.90
CA ALA A 639 34.26 -10.61 13.39
C ALA A 639 34.13 -10.52 14.91
N LEU A 640 35.24 -10.37 15.58
CA LEU A 640 35.35 -10.24 17.03
C LEU A 640 35.80 -8.81 17.37
N PRO A 641 35.09 -8.12 18.29
CA PRO A 641 35.39 -6.72 18.63
C PRO A 641 36.77 -6.63 19.31
N PRO A 642 37.41 -5.44 19.29
CA PRO A 642 38.69 -5.26 20.00
C PRO A 642 38.49 -5.53 21.49
N GLU A 643 39.44 -6.31 22.07
CA GLU A 643 39.45 -6.54 23.51
C GLU A 643 39.57 -5.19 24.22
N ALA A 644 38.79 -4.97 25.26
CA ALA A 644 38.99 -3.81 26.12
C ALA A 644 40.42 -3.89 26.68
N LEU A 645 41.24 -2.88 26.39
CA LEU A 645 42.54 -2.75 27.07
C LEU A 645 42.27 -2.76 28.57
N PRO A 646 43.03 -3.59 29.35
CA PRO A 646 42.83 -3.73 30.78
C PRO A 646 43.03 -2.44 31.57
#